data_8b295dc697d55f20136a0f6f49c989f6
#
_entry.id   8b295dc697d55f20136a0f6f49c989f6
#
_cell.length_a   1.000
_cell.length_b   1.000
_cell.length_c   1.000
_cell.angle_alpha   90.00
_cell.angle_beta   90.00
_cell.angle_gamma   90.00
#
_symmetry.space_group_name_H-M   'P 1'
#
loop_
_entity.id
_entity.type
_entity.pdbx_description
1 polymer ?
#
loop_
_entity_poly.entity_id
_entity_poly.type
_entity_poly.pdbx_seq_one_letter_code
_entity_poly.pdbx_strand_id
1 'polypeptide(L)'
;EMCIRDRACNVHSPERQDSGTLRFQIADADGGIVAEQQNSVRLFTSKQVNYFTLPLPSAHRWNEFTPTQYTLVTEFRCGDDVDCTETKFGMRCIAVQDKKFYLDGRQISLRGTIDCAQFPLTGYPAMDKDAWLQRLGTAKEYGLNHVRFHAWCPPEAVFAAADELGLYLSVEMPLWLNHDVHVPEVGDDPAHRSYFLQEALTISRTYGNHPSFLFFSNGNENLGDFSLLEEITTAVKAIDPRRLYTLTSNFDHPLLPCEDYLCAFRAADHPVRIQHCQDRAAENTALDYADAVADTPVPVISFEVGQYCVYPDTDCIADYSGAMRPINFEAVRKLAQQSGVHEKRQDYIDASGNLAAKLYKEDIEAALRTQDFGGFELLSLTDYTGQKTATVGLLDVFGRSKGILTADEFRRFAGPVVPLFKAKRIFTTTEFLDAALSLYDFGPEPTQDLCYDVTIREGDAVFCHIKTRKPMLHIPLSSLDHSAQLDVTVAVGTYSNSWRIFVFADTPDTALPTVHTPAELEKICETGGRALVPRELFPEQIPCNFIPVFWSPVFFPSKASCGVMINAAHPALQGFPTKAYADYQWKGLLENAVAFCIPKNDKAVQPILENVPNFYDNTPTTPLAVVHKGKATLLYCGFDLTPDTPAVRQLKNSLGCFLSGKV
;
A
#
# COMPACT_ATOMS: atom_id res chain seq x y z
N GLU A 1 -21.73 30.92 6.67
CA GLU A 1 -21.76 30.30 8.01
C GLU A 1 -20.65 30.89 8.86
N MET A 2 -20.96 31.29 10.09
CA MET A 2 -19.94 31.79 11.02
C MET A 2 -19.17 30.60 11.59
N CYS A 3 -17.84 30.64 11.55
CA CYS A 3 -17.00 29.71 12.29
C CYS A 3 -17.09 30.05 13.78
N ILE A 4 -17.41 29.07 14.60
CA ILE A 4 -17.60 29.21 16.05
C ILE A 4 -16.74 28.17 16.74
N ARG A 5 -16.03 28.58 17.80
CA ARG A 5 -15.33 27.64 18.70
C ARG A 5 -16.05 27.61 20.03
N ASP A 6 -16.66 26.50 20.36
CA ASP A 6 -17.25 26.25 21.66
C ASP A 6 -16.21 25.70 22.62
N ARG A 7 -16.23 26.15 23.87
CA ARG A 7 -15.28 25.71 24.89
C ARG A 7 -15.99 25.40 26.21
N ALA A 8 -15.73 24.22 26.74
CA ALA A 8 -16.05 23.89 28.10
C ALA A 8 -14.81 24.17 28.98
N CYS A 9 -14.97 25.10 29.94
CA CYS A 9 -13.89 25.44 30.85
C CYS A 9 -14.20 24.92 32.24
N ASN A 10 -13.37 23.97 32.71
CA ASN A 10 -13.47 23.45 34.07
C ASN A 10 -12.70 24.38 35.02
N VAL A 11 -13.38 24.99 35.98
CA VAL A 11 -12.76 25.79 37.05
C VAL A 11 -12.81 24.99 38.34
N HIS A 12 -11.68 24.83 39.00
CA HIS A 12 -11.57 24.16 40.29
C HIS A 12 -11.07 25.11 41.36
N SER A 13 -11.86 25.34 42.40
CA SER A 13 -11.50 26.16 43.56
C SER A 13 -11.86 25.38 44.83
N PRO A 14 -10.90 24.77 45.54
CA PRO A 14 -11.19 23.90 46.65
C PRO A 14 -11.70 24.58 47.92
N GLU A 15 -11.46 25.87 48.08
CA GLU A 15 -11.69 26.57 49.35
C GLU A 15 -12.60 27.80 49.30
N ARG A 16 -13.03 28.28 48.09
CA ARG A 16 -13.77 29.57 47.98
C ARG A 16 -14.98 29.53 47.06
N GLN A 17 -16.04 30.15 47.50
CA GLN A 17 -17.19 30.54 46.66
C GLN A 17 -17.02 32.00 46.19
N ASP A 18 -15.99 32.25 45.38
CA ASP A 18 -15.65 33.61 44.91
C ASP A 18 -16.05 33.80 43.44
N SER A 19 -16.04 35.04 43.01
CA SER A 19 -16.18 35.43 41.61
C SER A 19 -14.79 35.59 40.98
N GLY A 20 -14.63 35.09 39.75
CA GLY A 20 -13.42 35.26 38.96
C GLY A 20 -13.71 35.79 37.58
N THR A 21 -12.67 36.02 36.84
CA THR A 21 -12.72 36.42 35.41
C THR A 21 -12.06 35.37 34.56
N LEU A 22 -12.76 34.90 33.52
CA LEU A 22 -12.21 34.10 32.44
C LEU A 22 -11.98 34.99 31.23
N ARG A 23 -10.75 35.02 30.75
CA ARG A 23 -10.34 35.68 29.51
C ARG A 23 -9.92 34.63 28.51
N PHE A 24 -10.43 34.76 27.30
CA PHE A 24 -10.10 33.90 26.17
C PHE A 24 -9.48 34.74 25.07
N GLN A 25 -8.30 34.36 24.60
CA GLN A 25 -7.65 34.95 23.43
C GLN A 25 -7.35 33.86 22.42
N ILE A 26 -7.74 34.06 21.16
CA ILE A 26 -7.34 33.19 20.05
C ILE A 26 -6.29 33.92 19.24
N ALA A 27 -5.12 33.32 19.15
CA ALA A 27 -4.01 33.75 18.30
C ALA A 27 -3.92 32.87 17.05
N ASP A 28 -3.58 33.49 15.91
CA ASP A 28 -3.19 32.76 14.69
C ASP A 28 -1.77 32.22 14.77
N ALA A 29 -1.28 31.61 13.68
CA ALA A 29 0.06 31.02 13.61
C ALA A 29 1.20 32.04 13.78
N ASP A 30 0.95 33.30 13.45
CA ASP A 30 1.92 34.42 13.58
C ASP A 30 1.86 35.10 14.94
N GLY A 31 0.96 34.63 15.83
CA GLY A 31 0.74 35.18 17.16
C GLY A 31 -0.19 36.40 17.19
N GLY A 32 -0.80 36.74 16.06
CA GLY A 32 -1.81 37.82 15.99
C GLY A 32 -3.11 37.43 16.69
N ILE A 33 -3.64 38.27 17.58
CA ILE A 33 -4.93 38.03 18.25
C ILE A 33 -6.07 38.27 17.25
N VAL A 34 -6.77 37.17 16.92
CA VAL A 34 -7.88 37.15 15.95
C VAL A 34 -9.27 37.13 16.60
N ALA A 35 -9.34 36.75 17.87
CA ALA A 35 -10.57 36.89 18.69
C ALA A 35 -10.21 37.00 20.17
N GLU A 36 -11.03 37.73 20.90
CA GLU A 36 -10.89 37.87 22.35
C GLU A 36 -12.27 38.00 22.99
N GLN A 37 -12.43 37.40 24.17
CA GLN A 37 -13.63 37.50 24.99
C GLN A 37 -13.25 37.41 26.46
N GLN A 38 -13.92 38.23 27.29
CA GLN A 38 -13.77 38.19 28.73
C GLN A 38 -15.14 38.06 29.39
N ASN A 39 -15.24 37.18 30.40
CA ASN A 39 -16.46 36.89 31.11
C ASN A 39 -16.23 36.83 32.63
N SER A 40 -17.10 37.46 33.41
CA SER A 40 -17.12 37.23 34.83
C SER A 40 -17.83 35.91 35.12
N VAL A 41 -17.24 35.06 35.95
CA VAL A 41 -17.80 33.79 36.39
C VAL A 41 -17.97 33.79 37.92
N ARG A 42 -19.09 33.28 38.36
CA ARG A 42 -19.35 33.05 39.79
C ARG A 42 -19.19 31.58 40.10
N LEU A 43 -18.35 31.26 41.08
CA LEU A 43 -18.08 29.90 41.47
C LEU A 43 -19.08 29.47 42.54
N PHE A 44 -19.94 28.52 42.22
CA PHE A 44 -20.97 27.99 43.13
C PHE A 44 -20.56 26.68 43.79
N THR A 45 -19.57 26.00 43.21
CA THR A 45 -19.08 24.69 43.66
C THR A 45 -17.57 24.63 43.51
N SER A 46 -16.93 23.68 44.20
CA SER A 46 -15.48 23.44 44.08
C SER A 46 -15.04 22.98 42.65
N LYS A 47 -15.96 22.44 41.87
CA LYS A 47 -15.77 22.13 40.43
C LYS A 47 -16.96 22.66 39.66
N GLN A 48 -16.72 23.48 38.64
CA GLN A 48 -17.77 24.06 37.82
C GLN A 48 -17.34 24.01 36.34
N VAL A 49 -18.26 23.61 35.47
CA VAL A 49 -18.08 23.67 34.01
C VAL A 49 -18.79 24.90 33.49
N ASN A 50 -18.07 25.73 32.75
CA ASN A 50 -18.61 26.91 32.07
C ASN A 50 -18.47 26.75 30.58
N TYR A 51 -19.52 27.05 29.80
CA TYR A 51 -19.52 26.94 28.35
C TYR A 51 -19.47 28.34 27.73
N PHE A 52 -18.58 28.53 26.78
CA PHE A 52 -18.39 29.77 26.05
C PHE A 52 -18.32 29.51 24.56
N THR A 53 -18.82 30.44 23.80
CA THR A 53 -18.78 30.43 22.34
C THR A 53 -18.04 31.68 21.87
N LEU A 54 -16.93 31.47 21.15
CA LEU A 54 -16.13 32.54 20.56
C LEU A 54 -16.30 32.49 19.04
N PRO A 55 -16.89 33.52 18.42
CA PRO A 55 -16.99 33.61 16.97
C PRO A 55 -15.62 33.84 16.34
N LEU A 56 -15.32 33.10 15.27
CA LEU A 56 -14.11 33.24 14.48
C LEU A 56 -14.49 33.26 12.98
N PRO A 57 -15.09 34.36 12.50
CA PRO A 57 -15.76 34.40 11.19
C PRO A 57 -14.81 34.28 9.99
N SER A 58 -13.53 34.62 10.16
CA SER A 58 -12.50 34.55 9.10
C SER A 58 -11.49 33.46 9.32
N ALA A 59 -11.87 32.37 10.00
CA ALA A 59 -10.95 31.28 10.27
C ALA A 59 -10.51 30.56 8.99
N HIS A 60 -9.21 30.43 8.83
CA HIS A 60 -8.63 29.53 7.84
C HIS A 60 -8.92 28.07 8.23
N ARG A 61 -9.28 27.26 7.24
CA ARG A 61 -9.62 25.85 7.46
C ARG A 61 -8.38 25.00 7.48
N TRP A 62 -8.36 24.03 8.38
CA TRP A 62 -7.32 23.02 8.49
C TRP A 62 -7.57 21.88 7.50
N ASN A 63 -6.57 21.54 6.68
CA ASN A 63 -6.61 20.39 5.77
C ASN A 63 -5.19 19.91 5.43
N GLU A 64 -5.07 18.88 4.60
CA GLU A 64 -3.79 18.31 4.20
C GLU A 64 -2.82 19.26 3.47
N PHE A 65 -3.31 20.32 2.84
CA PHE A 65 -2.51 21.30 2.10
C PHE A 65 -2.24 22.59 2.88
N THR A 66 -3.15 22.95 3.76
CA THR A 66 -3.08 24.14 4.62
C THR A 66 -3.44 23.77 6.06
N PRO A 67 -2.49 23.17 6.81
CA PRO A 67 -2.77 22.70 8.17
C PRO A 67 -2.74 23.84 9.20
N THR A 68 -3.61 24.84 8.99
CA THR A 68 -3.67 26.05 9.83
C THR A 68 -4.14 25.71 11.23
N GLN A 69 -3.35 26.09 12.22
CA GLN A 69 -3.67 25.97 13.64
C GLN A 69 -3.81 27.34 14.29
N TYR A 70 -4.65 27.39 15.31
CA TYR A 70 -4.84 28.51 16.22
C TYR A 70 -4.44 28.11 17.62
N THR A 71 -4.03 29.08 18.45
CA THR A 71 -3.78 28.89 19.88
C THR A 71 -4.87 29.62 20.67
N LEU A 72 -5.63 28.89 21.49
CA LEU A 72 -6.52 29.43 22.46
C LEU A 72 -5.79 29.55 23.79
N VAL A 73 -5.59 30.78 24.24
CA VAL A 73 -5.11 31.10 25.59
C VAL A 73 -6.33 31.35 26.49
N THR A 74 -6.46 30.56 27.55
CA THR A 74 -7.50 30.71 28.57
C THR A 74 -6.85 31.12 29.87
N GLU A 75 -7.13 32.34 30.33
CA GLU A 75 -6.68 32.89 31.61
C GLU A 75 -7.86 32.92 32.59
N PHE A 76 -7.69 32.33 33.76
CA PHE A 76 -8.61 32.49 34.89
C PHE A 76 -7.94 33.31 35.95
N ARG A 77 -8.61 34.37 36.40
CA ARG A 77 -8.14 35.25 37.45
C ARG A 77 -9.16 35.33 38.57
N CYS A 78 -8.72 35.10 39.81
CA CYS A 78 -9.54 35.21 41.02
C CYS A 78 -8.73 35.90 42.13
N GLY A 79 -9.01 37.20 42.39
CA GLY A 79 -8.17 38.04 43.24
C GLY A 79 -6.77 38.19 42.67
N ASP A 80 -5.76 37.83 43.45
CA ASP A 80 -4.34 37.86 43.02
C ASP A 80 -3.91 36.57 42.31
N ASP A 81 -4.72 35.52 42.34
CA ASP A 81 -4.40 34.22 41.73
C ASP A 81 -4.73 34.28 40.22
N VAL A 82 -3.77 33.77 39.42
CA VAL A 82 -3.92 33.68 37.96
C VAL A 82 -3.50 32.25 37.52
N ASP A 83 -4.37 31.62 36.75
CA ASP A 83 -4.05 30.36 36.04
C ASP A 83 -4.23 30.55 34.54
N CYS A 84 -3.33 29.98 33.75
CA CYS A 84 -3.31 30.14 32.30
C CYS A 84 -3.06 28.80 31.61
N THR A 85 -3.88 28.54 30.59
CA THR A 85 -3.77 27.33 29.77
C THR A 85 -3.78 27.69 28.30
N GLU A 86 -2.86 27.07 27.53
CA GLU A 86 -2.83 27.17 26.08
C GLU A 86 -3.36 25.89 25.45
N THR A 87 -4.17 26.02 24.42
CA THR A 87 -4.72 24.88 23.67
C THR A 87 -4.63 25.17 22.17
N LYS A 88 -3.89 24.35 21.43
CA LYS A 88 -3.88 24.39 19.97
C LYS A 88 -5.12 23.72 19.40
N PHE A 89 -5.62 24.23 18.28
CA PHE A 89 -6.76 23.64 17.58
C PHE A 89 -6.77 24.07 16.10
N GLY A 90 -7.44 23.29 15.25
CA GLY A 90 -7.73 23.64 13.86
C GLY A 90 -9.23 23.67 13.60
N MET A 91 -9.65 24.48 12.65
CA MET A 91 -11.04 24.61 12.24
C MET A 91 -11.32 23.72 11.04
N ARG A 92 -12.13 22.68 11.21
CA ARG A 92 -12.52 21.77 10.13
C ARG A 92 -13.89 21.14 10.41
N CYS A 93 -14.55 20.69 9.34
CA CYS A 93 -15.78 19.92 9.42
C CYS A 93 -15.69 18.76 8.43
N ILE A 94 -15.71 17.51 8.94
CA ILE A 94 -15.78 16.31 8.10
C ILE A 94 -17.23 15.83 8.03
N ALA A 95 -17.63 15.36 6.86
CA ALA A 95 -18.97 14.81 6.62
C ALA A 95 -18.92 13.70 5.57
N VAL A 96 -19.94 12.86 5.57
CA VAL A 96 -20.27 11.94 4.49
C VAL A 96 -21.48 12.49 3.74
N GLN A 97 -21.36 12.56 2.42
CA GLN A 97 -22.46 12.91 1.54
C GLN A 97 -22.34 12.07 0.26
N ASP A 98 -23.46 11.47 -0.19
CA ASP A 98 -23.50 10.68 -1.42
C ASP A 98 -22.34 9.64 -1.52
N LYS A 99 -22.10 8.89 -0.44
CA LYS A 99 -21.03 7.87 -0.32
C LYS A 99 -19.58 8.41 -0.43
N LYS A 100 -19.37 9.69 -0.20
CA LYS A 100 -18.07 10.38 -0.32
C LYS A 100 -17.71 11.10 0.96
N PHE A 101 -16.42 11.24 1.19
CA PHE A 101 -15.90 12.08 2.27
C PHE A 101 -15.78 13.53 1.83
N TYR A 102 -16.21 14.44 2.67
CA TYR A 102 -16.07 15.88 2.49
C TYR A 102 -15.41 16.52 3.70
N LEU A 103 -14.40 17.31 3.47
CA LEU A 103 -13.79 18.18 4.49
C LEU A 103 -14.04 19.63 4.11
N ASP A 104 -14.79 20.35 4.96
CA ASP A 104 -15.23 21.73 4.72
C ASP A 104 -15.92 21.94 3.35
N GLY A 105 -16.74 20.97 2.94
CA GLY A 105 -17.49 20.99 1.68
C GLY A 105 -16.69 20.60 0.44
N ARG A 106 -15.40 20.29 0.58
CA ARG A 106 -14.56 19.77 -0.48
C ARG A 106 -14.47 18.26 -0.37
N GLN A 107 -14.68 17.56 -1.47
CA GLN A 107 -14.47 16.11 -1.52
C GLN A 107 -12.99 15.77 -1.30
N ILE A 108 -12.73 14.79 -0.45
CA ILE A 108 -11.39 14.23 -0.20
C ILE A 108 -11.37 12.74 -0.52
N SER A 109 -10.18 12.23 -0.82
CA SER A 109 -9.91 10.80 -0.96
C SER A 109 -8.69 10.45 -0.12
N LEU A 110 -8.75 9.31 0.59
CA LEU A 110 -7.71 8.89 1.50
C LEU A 110 -6.62 8.13 0.74
N ARG A 111 -5.39 8.51 0.98
CA ARG A 111 -4.17 7.85 0.54
C ARG A 111 -3.41 7.46 1.79
N GLY A 112 -3.68 6.26 2.28
CA GLY A 112 -3.32 5.87 3.63
C GLY A 112 -2.21 4.83 3.74
N THR A 113 -1.67 4.74 4.95
CA THR A 113 -0.86 3.64 5.45
C THR A 113 -1.25 3.31 6.88
N ILE A 114 -0.89 2.11 7.35
CA ILE A 114 -1.08 1.76 8.76
C ILE A 114 0.22 1.91 9.56
N ASP A 115 0.09 2.14 10.87
CA ASP A 115 1.16 2.07 11.87
C ASP A 115 0.83 0.98 12.89
N CYS A 116 1.66 -0.07 12.92
CA CYS A 116 1.51 -1.24 13.79
C CYS A 116 2.36 -1.18 15.06
N ALA A 117 2.64 0.00 15.57
CA ALA A 117 3.40 0.22 16.82
C ALA A 117 4.77 -0.47 16.86
N GLN A 118 5.54 -0.42 15.78
CA GLN A 118 6.86 -1.04 15.70
C GLN A 118 7.98 -0.06 16.07
N PHE A 119 8.66 -0.35 17.16
CA PHE A 119 9.75 0.47 17.72
C PHE A 119 10.94 -0.40 18.10
N PRO A 120 11.72 -0.90 17.12
CA PRO A 120 12.76 -1.92 17.37
C PRO A 120 13.89 -1.44 18.28
N LEU A 121 14.16 -0.13 18.33
CA LEU A 121 15.23 0.42 19.17
C LEU A 121 14.78 0.67 20.61
N THR A 122 13.56 1.13 20.82
CA THR A 122 13.07 1.55 22.14
C THR A 122 12.10 0.54 22.77
N GLY A 123 11.37 -0.25 21.98
CA GLY A 123 10.31 -1.15 22.43
C GLY A 123 9.00 -0.43 22.79
N TYR A 124 8.93 0.88 22.65
CA TYR A 124 7.74 1.70 22.90
C TYR A 124 7.77 2.98 22.03
N PRO A 125 6.61 3.66 21.81
CA PRO A 125 6.53 4.85 21.00
C PRO A 125 7.29 6.03 21.60
N ALA A 126 7.87 6.88 20.75
CA ALA A 126 8.43 8.15 21.19
C ALA A 126 7.33 9.04 21.80
N MET A 127 7.66 9.76 22.88
CA MET A 127 6.75 10.67 23.56
C MET A 127 6.98 12.14 23.16
N ASP A 128 7.97 12.41 22.31
CA ASP A 128 8.27 13.74 21.77
C ASP A 128 7.71 13.92 20.36
N LYS A 129 7.32 15.15 20.04
CA LYS A 129 6.70 15.50 18.76
C LYS A 129 7.69 15.40 17.59
N ASP A 130 8.97 15.72 17.80
CA ASP A 130 9.96 15.81 16.71
C ASP A 130 10.22 14.44 16.08
N ALA A 131 10.28 13.38 16.89
CA ALA A 131 10.38 12.02 16.39
C ALA A 131 9.17 11.63 15.51
N TRP A 132 7.98 12.09 15.87
CA TRP A 132 6.77 11.85 15.07
C TRP A 132 6.65 12.74 13.84
N LEU A 133 7.15 13.97 13.88
CA LEU A 133 7.29 14.81 12.69
C LEU A 133 8.16 14.12 11.63
N GLN A 134 9.25 13.49 12.06
CA GLN A 134 10.08 12.71 11.15
C GLN A 134 9.35 11.48 10.58
N ARG A 135 8.76 10.65 11.46
CA ARG A 135 8.08 9.41 11.04
C ARG A 135 6.85 9.66 10.16
N LEU A 136 5.97 10.56 10.57
CA LEU A 136 4.77 10.94 9.81
C LEU A 136 5.12 11.81 8.59
N GLY A 137 6.17 12.62 8.68
CA GLY A 137 6.71 13.41 7.57
C GLY A 137 7.13 12.54 6.39
N THR A 138 7.69 11.35 6.66
CA THR A 138 8.01 10.36 5.63
C THR A 138 6.76 9.90 4.88
N ALA A 139 5.65 9.61 5.57
CA ALA A 139 4.39 9.26 4.91
C ALA A 139 3.88 10.42 4.01
N LYS A 140 3.97 11.64 4.50
CA LYS A 140 3.62 12.85 3.74
C LYS A 140 4.51 13.04 2.51
N GLU A 141 5.81 12.78 2.64
CA GLU A 141 6.78 12.82 1.54
C GLU A 141 6.42 11.82 0.44
N TYR A 142 5.93 10.65 0.79
CA TYR A 142 5.41 9.65 -0.15
C TYR A 142 4.03 10.01 -0.74
N GLY A 143 3.46 11.18 -0.42
CA GLY A 143 2.18 11.66 -0.97
C GLY A 143 0.94 11.13 -0.23
N LEU A 144 1.14 10.46 0.89
CA LEU A 144 0.06 9.97 1.72
C LEU A 144 -0.54 11.11 2.57
N ASN A 145 -1.83 11.03 2.85
CA ASN A 145 -2.55 12.00 3.67
C ASN A 145 -3.26 11.37 4.86
N HIS A 146 -3.16 10.05 5.03
CA HIS A 146 -3.87 9.31 6.06
C HIS A 146 -2.97 8.28 6.75
N VAL A 147 -3.10 8.15 8.08
CA VAL A 147 -2.46 7.10 8.88
C VAL A 147 -3.47 6.46 9.81
N ARG A 148 -3.62 5.14 9.71
CA ARG A 148 -4.40 4.32 10.62
C ARG A 148 -3.48 3.68 11.67
N PHE A 149 -3.79 3.88 12.94
CA PHE A 149 -3.08 3.24 14.05
C PHE A 149 -3.72 1.90 14.35
N HIS A 150 -3.11 0.85 13.83
CA HIS A 150 -3.63 -0.51 13.82
C HIS A 150 -3.71 -1.09 15.23
N ALA A 151 -4.95 -1.17 15.73
CA ALA A 151 -5.36 -1.64 17.04
C ALA A 151 -4.64 -0.96 18.22
N TRP A 152 -4.37 0.36 18.12
CA TRP A 152 -3.84 1.14 19.24
C TRP A 152 -4.14 2.64 19.14
N CYS A 153 -4.17 3.31 20.29
CA CYS A 153 -4.24 4.75 20.37
C CYS A 153 -2.84 5.32 20.64
N PRO A 154 -2.31 6.17 19.74
CA PRO A 154 -0.97 6.72 19.90
C PRO A 154 -0.93 7.84 20.96
N PRO A 155 0.29 8.22 21.43
CA PRO A 155 0.46 9.32 22.39
C PRO A 155 0.14 10.70 21.77
N GLU A 156 -0.10 11.71 22.62
CA GLU A 156 -0.36 13.12 22.27
C GLU A 156 0.59 13.67 21.20
N ALA A 157 1.86 13.30 21.28
CA ALA A 157 2.91 13.73 20.36
C ALA A 157 2.59 13.40 18.87
N VAL A 158 1.87 12.30 18.62
CA VAL A 158 1.43 11.89 17.28
C VAL A 158 0.39 12.87 16.75
N PHE A 159 -0.62 13.16 17.54
CA PHE A 159 -1.68 14.09 17.16
C PHE A 159 -1.12 15.49 16.88
N ALA A 160 -0.23 15.97 17.76
CA ALA A 160 0.43 17.26 17.58
C ALA A 160 1.28 17.32 16.30
N ALA A 161 1.98 16.25 15.95
CA ALA A 161 2.74 16.16 14.71
C ALA A 161 1.82 16.08 13.48
N ALA A 162 0.76 15.30 13.54
CA ALA A 162 -0.20 15.15 12.45
C ALA A 162 -0.99 16.46 12.20
N ASP A 163 -1.33 17.19 13.25
CA ASP A 163 -1.95 18.51 13.15
C ASP A 163 -1.07 19.50 12.38
N GLU A 164 0.24 19.45 12.61
CA GLU A 164 1.22 20.32 11.95
C GLU A 164 1.47 19.91 10.49
N LEU A 165 1.51 18.60 10.22
CA LEU A 165 1.74 18.05 8.89
C LEU A 165 0.49 18.04 7.99
N GLY A 166 -0.70 18.19 8.54
CA GLY A 166 -1.95 18.04 7.80
C GLY A 166 -2.22 16.58 7.42
N LEU A 167 -2.02 15.64 8.36
CA LEU A 167 -2.35 14.24 8.16
C LEU A 167 -3.67 13.89 8.85
N TYR A 168 -4.48 13.10 8.18
CA TYR A 168 -5.73 12.55 8.72
C TYR A 168 -5.44 11.29 9.51
N LEU A 169 -5.90 11.19 10.74
CA LEU A 169 -5.67 10.04 11.59
C LEU A 169 -6.94 9.21 11.77
N SER A 170 -6.77 7.91 11.63
CA SER A 170 -7.70 6.89 12.10
C SER A 170 -7.11 6.24 13.36
N VAL A 171 -7.80 6.39 14.48
CA VAL A 171 -7.39 5.84 15.78
C VAL A 171 -8.26 4.63 16.08
N GLU A 172 -7.63 3.53 16.47
CA GLU A 172 -8.31 2.31 16.85
C GLU A 172 -8.21 2.06 18.36
N MET A 173 -9.25 1.41 18.88
CA MET A 173 -9.19 0.82 20.20
C MET A 173 -8.19 -0.35 20.20
N PRO A 174 -7.53 -0.65 21.33
CA PRO A 174 -6.67 -1.82 21.46
C PRO A 174 -7.52 -3.10 21.60
N LEU A 175 -8.35 -3.35 20.59
CA LEU A 175 -9.33 -4.43 20.58
C LEU A 175 -9.18 -5.28 19.32
N TRP A 176 -9.01 -6.57 19.52
CA TRP A 176 -8.96 -7.58 18.46
C TRP A 176 -9.74 -8.80 18.91
N LEU A 177 -11.04 -8.80 18.65
CA LEU A 177 -11.92 -9.94 18.90
C LEU A 177 -11.73 -10.94 17.77
N ASN A 178 -10.88 -11.94 17.98
CA ASN A 178 -10.54 -12.89 16.94
C ASN A 178 -11.16 -14.26 17.19
N HIS A 179 -11.46 -14.91 16.10
CA HIS A 179 -12.17 -16.16 15.96
C HIS A 179 -11.32 -17.42 16.16
N ASP A 180 -10.00 -17.33 16.25
CA ASP A 180 -9.14 -18.53 16.33
C ASP A 180 -8.79 -18.97 17.74
N VAL A 181 -9.21 -18.26 18.75
CA VAL A 181 -8.94 -18.59 20.15
C VAL A 181 -10.28 -18.74 20.85
N HIS A 182 -10.55 -19.91 21.44
CA HIS A 182 -11.63 -20.13 22.40
C HIS A 182 -11.41 -19.32 23.69
N VAL A 183 -11.26 -18.02 23.54
CA VAL A 183 -11.35 -17.09 24.67
C VAL A 183 -12.85 -16.83 24.86
N PRO A 184 -13.37 -16.88 26.10
CA PRO A 184 -14.71 -16.38 26.37
C PRO A 184 -14.88 -15.03 25.68
N GLU A 185 -15.98 -14.83 24.97
CA GLU A 185 -16.21 -13.58 24.23
C GLU A 185 -15.96 -12.41 25.16
N VAL A 186 -15.09 -11.50 24.78
CA VAL A 186 -14.68 -10.36 25.62
C VAL A 186 -15.89 -9.54 26.05
N GLY A 187 -16.96 -9.54 25.25
CA GLY A 187 -18.24 -8.93 25.56
C GLY A 187 -19.04 -9.60 26.68
N ASP A 188 -18.78 -10.86 27.00
CA ASP A 188 -19.50 -11.61 28.04
C ASP A 188 -19.10 -11.20 29.46
N ASP A 189 -17.88 -10.64 29.64
CA ASP A 189 -17.43 -10.13 30.92
C ASP A 189 -17.82 -8.64 31.08
N PRO A 190 -18.73 -8.30 32.02
CA PRO A 190 -19.13 -6.92 32.25
C PRO A 190 -17.97 -5.98 32.63
N ALA A 191 -16.89 -6.49 33.22
CA ALA A 191 -15.72 -5.70 33.56
C ALA A 191 -14.94 -5.29 32.28
N HIS A 192 -14.74 -6.21 31.35
CA HIS A 192 -14.12 -5.93 30.06
C HIS A 192 -14.98 -4.95 29.24
N ARG A 193 -16.27 -5.19 29.17
CA ARG A 193 -17.23 -4.32 28.47
C ARG A 193 -17.18 -2.89 29.00
N SER A 194 -17.22 -2.74 30.34
CA SER A 194 -17.09 -1.43 30.99
C SER A 194 -15.74 -0.76 30.72
N TYR A 195 -14.64 -1.52 30.75
CA TYR A 195 -13.31 -1.02 30.46
C TYR A 195 -13.22 -0.45 29.03
N PHE A 196 -13.60 -1.21 28.01
CA PHE A 196 -13.51 -0.78 26.63
C PHE A 196 -14.38 0.45 26.34
N LEU A 197 -15.57 0.51 26.91
CA LEU A 197 -16.42 1.69 26.79
C LEU A 197 -15.76 2.93 27.42
N GLN A 198 -15.21 2.81 28.63
CA GLN A 198 -14.54 3.92 29.30
C GLN A 198 -13.27 4.35 28.56
N GLU A 199 -12.50 3.40 28.03
CA GLU A 199 -11.29 3.69 27.26
C GLU A 199 -11.62 4.47 25.99
N ALA A 200 -12.61 4.04 25.23
CA ALA A 200 -13.07 4.73 24.02
C ALA A 200 -13.53 6.18 24.31
N LEU A 201 -14.32 6.35 25.37
CA LEU A 201 -14.76 7.67 25.84
C LEU A 201 -13.58 8.54 26.28
N THR A 202 -12.56 7.94 26.93
CA THR A 202 -11.36 8.64 27.38
C THR A 202 -10.52 9.09 26.18
N ILE A 203 -10.28 8.23 25.18
CA ILE A 203 -9.59 8.56 23.94
C ILE A 203 -10.27 9.77 23.27
N SER A 204 -11.59 9.70 23.11
CA SER A 204 -12.34 10.78 22.46
C SER A 204 -12.27 12.11 23.21
N ARG A 205 -12.37 12.08 24.55
CA ARG A 205 -12.29 13.29 25.39
C ARG A 205 -10.89 13.89 25.42
N THR A 206 -9.86 13.04 25.48
CA THR A 206 -8.46 13.48 25.58
C THR A 206 -7.98 14.08 24.26
N TYR A 207 -8.19 13.38 23.15
CA TYR A 207 -7.64 13.76 21.85
C TYR A 207 -8.65 14.43 20.91
N GLY A 208 -9.91 14.53 21.31
CA GLY A 208 -11.00 15.05 20.47
C GLY A 208 -10.83 16.49 19.98
N ASN A 209 -9.87 17.25 20.51
CA ASN A 209 -9.59 18.61 20.07
C ASN A 209 -8.62 18.70 18.87
N HIS A 210 -7.88 17.65 18.57
CA HIS A 210 -6.95 17.61 17.46
C HIS A 210 -7.69 17.59 16.11
N PRO A 211 -7.41 18.52 15.19
CA PRO A 211 -8.05 18.53 13.87
C PRO A 211 -7.69 17.31 13.02
N SER A 212 -6.51 16.72 13.22
CA SER A 212 -6.07 15.51 12.53
C SER A 212 -6.90 14.27 12.88
N PHE A 213 -7.49 14.18 14.08
CA PHE A 213 -8.29 13.04 14.50
C PHE A 213 -9.66 13.03 13.80
N LEU A 214 -9.73 12.43 12.61
CA LEU A 214 -10.93 12.41 11.76
C LEU A 214 -11.72 11.11 11.82
N PHE A 215 -11.06 9.98 12.10
CA PHE A 215 -11.65 8.64 12.00
C PHE A 215 -11.43 7.83 13.28
N PHE A 216 -12.43 7.06 13.67
CA PHE A 216 -12.36 6.16 14.82
C PHE A 216 -12.92 4.79 14.47
N SER A 217 -12.24 3.74 14.96
CA SER A 217 -12.66 2.34 14.85
C SER A 217 -12.45 1.62 16.19
N ASN A 218 -13.25 0.56 16.47
CA ASN A 218 -13.04 -0.22 17.69
C ASN A 218 -11.85 -1.17 17.60
N GLY A 219 -11.17 -1.27 16.48
CA GLY A 219 -9.97 -2.10 16.32
C GLY A 219 -9.94 -2.83 14.99
N ASN A 220 -8.98 -3.76 14.87
CA ASN A 220 -8.69 -4.48 13.65
C ASN A 220 -9.32 -5.87 13.67
N GLU A 221 -9.92 -6.25 12.53
CA GLU A 221 -10.41 -7.62 12.26
C GLU A 221 -11.28 -8.19 13.38
N ASN A 222 -12.11 -7.35 13.98
CA ASN A 222 -13.01 -7.80 15.04
C ASN A 222 -14.12 -8.68 14.48
N LEU A 223 -14.34 -9.82 15.11
CA LEU A 223 -15.45 -10.74 14.89
C LEU A 223 -16.14 -11.05 16.23
N GLY A 224 -17.34 -11.62 16.18
CA GLY A 224 -18.06 -12.07 17.35
C GLY A 224 -19.09 -11.08 17.86
N ASP A 225 -18.89 -10.46 19.04
CA ASP A 225 -19.92 -9.63 19.67
C ASP A 225 -20.00 -8.20 19.06
N PHE A 226 -20.68 -8.06 17.94
CA PHE A 226 -20.94 -6.75 17.32
C PHE A 226 -21.80 -5.83 18.19
N SER A 227 -22.54 -6.35 19.19
CA SER A 227 -23.34 -5.51 20.08
C SER A 227 -22.46 -4.65 21.00
N LEU A 228 -21.30 -5.17 21.42
CA LEU A 228 -20.30 -4.40 22.14
C LEU A 228 -19.71 -3.28 21.27
N LEU A 229 -19.34 -3.62 20.04
CA LEU A 229 -18.77 -2.64 19.11
C LEU A 229 -19.77 -1.53 18.76
N GLU A 230 -21.05 -1.87 18.57
CA GLU A 230 -22.14 -0.91 18.35
C GLU A 230 -22.35 0.00 19.57
N GLU A 231 -22.36 -0.56 20.78
CA GLU A 231 -22.50 0.20 22.03
C GLU A 231 -21.37 1.24 22.16
N ILE A 232 -20.12 0.82 21.97
CA ILE A 232 -18.96 1.71 22.06
C ILE A 232 -19.05 2.81 21.00
N THR A 233 -19.26 2.43 19.73
CA THR A 233 -19.34 3.39 18.61
C THR A 233 -20.45 4.40 18.83
N THR A 234 -21.64 3.96 19.24
CA THR A 234 -22.79 4.84 19.50
C THR A 234 -22.50 5.81 20.65
N ALA A 235 -21.90 5.32 21.74
CA ALA A 235 -21.55 6.15 22.89
C ALA A 235 -20.50 7.21 22.57
N VAL A 236 -19.44 6.85 21.82
CA VAL A 236 -18.39 7.80 21.44
C VAL A 236 -18.92 8.83 20.44
N LYS A 237 -19.71 8.40 19.47
CA LYS A 237 -20.35 9.29 18.48
C LYS A 237 -21.31 10.28 19.13
N ALA A 238 -22.00 9.88 20.19
CA ALA A 238 -22.90 10.77 20.94
C ALA A 238 -22.16 11.90 21.67
N ILE A 239 -20.94 11.67 22.17
CA ILE A 239 -20.15 12.70 22.85
C ILE A 239 -19.30 13.54 21.91
N ASP A 240 -18.95 12.99 20.73
CA ASP A 240 -18.14 13.72 19.75
C ASP A 240 -18.55 13.40 18.30
N PRO A 241 -19.55 14.07 17.75
CA PRO A 241 -20.02 13.87 16.37
C PRO A 241 -19.15 14.56 15.31
N ARG A 242 -17.98 15.09 15.67
CA ARG A 242 -17.08 15.85 14.77
C ARG A 242 -16.12 14.96 13.97
N ARG A 243 -16.24 13.64 14.02
CA ARG A 243 -15.44 12.65 13.29
C ARG A 243 -16.33 11.56 12.71
N LEU A 244 -15.73 10.66 11.93
CA LEU A 244 -16.43 9.54 11.31
C LEU A 244 -16.05 8.23 12.02
N TYR A 245 -16.99 7.30 12.04
CA TYR A 245 -16.94 6.08 12.83
C TYR A 245 -17.20 4.85 11.97
N THR A 246 -16.45 3.77 12.24
CA THR A 246 -16.74 2.40 11.77
C THR A 246 -16.61 1.41 12.92
N LEU A 247 -17.26 0.25 12.82
CA LEU A 247 -17.19 -0.77 13.88
C LEU A 247 -15.83 -1.41 13.96
N THR A 248 -15.28 -1.77 12.80
CA THR A 248 -13.98 -2.45 12.68
C THR A 248 -13.42 -2.24 11.29
N SER A 249 -12.09 -2.33 11.15
CA SER A 249 -11.46 -2.39 9.85
C SER A 249 -11.39 -3.85 9.39
N ASN A 250 -11.66 -4.13 8.09
CA ASN A 250 -11.41 -5.38 7.39
C ASN A 250 -12.61 -6.24 6.98
N PHE A 251 -13.41 -6.80 7.91
CA PHE A 251 -14.26 -7.93 7.50
C PHE A 251 -15.62 -7.54 6.93
N ASP A 252 -16.17 -8.49 6.15
CA ASP A 252 -17.59 -8.47 5.78
C ASP A 252 -18.43 -8.66 7.06
N HIS A 253 -18.97 -7.58 7.55
CA HIS A 253 -20.03 -7.60 8.55
C HIS A 253 -21.21 -6.78 8.02
N PRO A 254 -22.43 -7.04 8.48
CA PRO A 254 -23.57 -6.21 8.14
C PRO A 254 -23.30 -4.76 8.57
N LEU A 255 -23.44 -3.81 7.65
CA LEU A 255 -23.32 -2.39 7.96
C LEU A 255 -24.37 -1.97 8.97
N LEU A 256 -23.95 -1.45 10.12
CA LEU A 256 -24.85 -0.98 11.16
C LEU A 256 -25.10 0.54 11.07
N PRO A 257 -26.26 1.04 11.55
CA PRO A 257 -26.64 2.46 11.44
C PRO A 257 -25.68 3.46 12.12
N CYS A 258 -24.85 2.99 13.04
CA CYS A 258 -23.85 3.83 13.72
C CYS A 258 -22.61 4.10 12.87
N GLU A 259 -22.40 3.38 11.77
CA GLU A 259 -21.22 3.50 10.92
C GLU A 259 -21.38 4.58 9.85
N ASP A 260 -20.32 5.33 9.62
CA ASP A 260 -20.25 6.38 8.62
C ASP A 260 -19.47 5.94 7.37
N TYR A 261 -18.63 4.87 7.46
CA TYR A 261 -17.82 4.36 6.36
C TYR A 261 -17.42 2.90 6.60
N LEU A 262 -16.93 2.24 5.56
CA LEU A 262 -16.31 0.92 5.63
C LEU A 262 -14.83 1.01 5.26
N CYS A 263 -13.96 0.34 6.03
CA CYS A 263 -12.58 0.04 5.68
C CYS A 263 -12.47 -1.50 5.61
N ALA A 264 -12.47 -2.04 4.39
CA ALA A 264 -12.64 -3.48 4.19
C ALA A 264 -11.87 -3.98 2.95
N PHE A 265 -11.61 -5.30 2.86
CA PHE A 265 -11.13 -5.90 1.63
C PHE A 265 -12.26 -6.38 0.70
N ARG A 266 -13.49 -6.36 1.18
CA ARG A 266 -14.73 -6.58 0.43
C ARG A 266 -15.81 -5.61 0.90
N ALA A 267 -16.62 -5.15 -0.01
CA ALA A 267 -17.82 -4.38 0.27
C ALA A 267 -18.97 -4.87 -0.61
N ALA A 268 -20.14 -5.13 -0.02
CA ALA A 268 -21.28 -5.73 -0.69
C ALA A 268 -20.91 -6.99 -1.52
N ASP A 269 -20.12 -7.90 -0.94
CA ASP A 269 -19.56 -9.11 -1.56
C ASP A 269 -18.58 -8.90 -2.73
N HIS A 270 -18.29 -7.65 -3.11
CA HIS A 270 -17.30 -7.32 -4.15
C HIS A 270 -15.91 -7.05 -3.54
N PRO A 271 -14.84 -7.55 -4.16
CA PRO A 271 -13.48 -7.26 -3.70
C PRO A 271 -13.13 -5.78 -3.94
N VAL A 272 -12.41 -5.19 -3.00
CA VAL A 272 -11.89 -3.82 -3.08
C VAL A 272 -10.37 -3.75 -2.95
N ARG A 273 -9.70 -4.84 -3.23
CA ARG A 273 -8.24 -4.91 -3.43
C ARG A 273 -7.87 -6.00 -4.44
N ILE A 274 -6.73 -5.82 -5.09
CA ILE A 274 -6.34 -6.62 -6.28
C ILE A 274 -6.03 -8.08 -5.96
N GLN A 275 -5.62 -8.41 -4.75
CA GLN A 275 -5.26 -9.79 -4.35
C GLN A 275 -6.34 -10.83 -4.67
N HIS A 276 -7.59 -10.40 -4.81
CA HIS A 276 -8.71 -11.25 -5.22
C HIS A 276 -9.08 -11.14 -6.71
N CYS A 277 -8.34 -10.32 -7.48
CA CYS A 277 -8.62 -10.00 -8.89
C CYS A 277 -7.36 -10.00 -9.76
N GLN A 278 -6.30 -10.69 -9.33
CA GLN A 278 -4.96 -10.62 -9.96
C GLN A 278 -4.95 -11.01 -11.43
N ASP A 279 -5.77 -11.97 -11.83
CA ASP A 279 -5.85 -12.39 -13.24
C ASP A 279 -6.33 -11.25 -14.13
N ARG A 280 -7.38 -10.54 -13.70
CA ARG A 280 -7.92 -9.37 -14.42
C ARG A 280 -6.91 -8.22 -14.47
N ALA A 281 -6.20 -7.96 -13.38
CA ALA A 281 -5.19 -6.91 -13.29
C ALA A 281 -3.96 -7.17 -14.18
N ALA A 282 -3.66 -8.43 -14.48
CA ALA A 282 -2.55 -8.79 -15.34
C ALA A 282 -2.85 -8.60 -16.83
N GLU A 283 -4.09 -8.73 -17.25
CA GLU A 283 -4.49 -8.61 -18.65
C GLU A 283 -4.52 -7.15 -19.11
N ASN A 284 -4.90 -6.23 -18.21
CA ASN A 284 -5.08 -4.83 -18.53
C ASN A 284 -4.89 -3.92 -17.31
N THR A 285 -4.88 -2.61 -17.54
CA THR A 285 -4.83 -1.57 -16.51
C THR A 285 -6.21 -0.94 -16.27
N ALA A 286 -7.30 -1.68 -16.43
CA ALA A 286 -8.66 -1.14 -16.38
C ALA A 286 -9.43 -1.57 -15.13
N LEU A 287 -8.84 -2.39 -14.27
CA LEU A 287 -9.49 -2.85 -13.04
C LEU A 287 -9.89 -1.66 -12.17
N ASP A 288 -11.11 -1.68 -11.68
CA ASP A 288 -11.66 -0.77 -10.67
C ASP A 288 -12.64 -1.53 -9.75
N TYR A 289 -13.17 -0.85 -8.75
CA TYR A 289 -14.08 -1.37 -7.73
C TYR A 289 -15.47 -0.73 -7.81
N ALA A 290 -15.91 -0.35 -9.00
CA ALA A 290 -17.17 0.37 -9.21
C ALA A 290 -18.40 -0.40 -8.67
N ASP A 291 -18.41 -1.73 -8.79
CA ASP A 291 -19.51 -2.57 -8.28
C ASP A 291 -19.63 -2.48 -6.75
N ALA A 292 -18.49 -2.52 -6.05
CA ALA A 292 -18.45 -2.37 -4.59
C ALA A 292 -19.01 -1.02 -4.13
N VAL A 293 -18.65 0.08 -4.84
CA VAL A 293 -19.17 1.42 -4.54
C VAL A 293 -20.65 1.53 -4.84
N ALA A 294 -21.11 0.95 -5.98
CA ALA A 294 -22.51 1.01 -6.38
C ALA A 294 -23.43 0.39 -5.32
N ASP A 295 -23.06 -0.76 -4.80
CA ASP A 295 -23.88 -1.57 -3.91
C ASP A 295 -23.72 -1.22 -2.41
N THR A 296 -22.73 -0.40 -2.05
CA THR A 296 -22.48 0.02 -0.67
C THR A 296 -23.05 1.43 -0.41
N PRO A 297 -23.80 1.66 0.69
CA PRO A 297 -24.46 2.94 0.94
C PRO A 297 -23.56 4.00 1.62
N VAL A 298 -22.33 3.65 2.02
CA VAL A 298 -21.36 4.54 2.68
C VAL A 298 -20.03 4.55 1.91
N PRO A 299 -19.12 5.50 2.18
CA PRO A 299 -17.78 5.48 1.59
C PRO A 299 -17.03 4.18 1.91
N VAL A 300 -16.30 3.66 0.93
CA VAL A 300 -15.50 2.44 1.05
C VAL A 300 -14.02 2.80 0.92
N ILE A 301 -13.20 2.31 1.83
CA ILE A 301 -11.74 2.38 1.81
C ILE A 301 -11.19 0.98 1.58
N SER A 302 -10.25 0.85 0.65
CA SER A 302 -9.50 -0.39 0.41
C SER A 302 -8.58 -0.69 1.60
N PHE A 303 -8.84 -1.79 2.30
CA PHE A 303 -8.13 -2.19 3.51
C PHE A 303 -6.83 -2.94 3.18
N GLU A 304 -5.73 -2.54 3.78
CA GLU A 304 -4.45 -3.25 3.78
C GLU A 304 -3.97 -3.73 2.41
N VAL A 305 -3.89 -2.82 1.43
CA VAL A 305 -3.39 -3.13 0.10
C VAL A 305 -1.88 -3.34 0.09
N GLY A 306 -1.36 -4.06 -0.91
CA GLY A 306 0.07 -4.13 -1.17
C GLY A 306 0.85 -5.13 -0.31
N GLN A 307 0.29 -6.24 0.08
CA GLN A 307 0.96 -7.27 0.89
C GLN A 307 1.92 -8.15 0.05
N TYR A 308 2.83 -7.51 -0.70
CA TYR A 308 3.77 -8.16 -1.62
C TYR A 308 5.13 -8.31 -0.96
N CYS A 309 5.51 -9.57 -0.71
CA CYS A 309 6.72 -9.91 0.02
C CYS A 309 7.98 -9.56 -0.78
N VAL A 310 8.91 -8.83 -0.16
CA VAL A 310 10.25 -8.54 -0.68
C VAL A 310 11.26 -9.38 0.07
N TYR A 311 12.31 -9.86 -0.62
CA TYR A 311 13.37 -10.61 0.05
C TYR A 311 14.06 -9.74 1.11
N PRO A 312 14.24 -10.20 2.37
CA PRO A 312 14.70 -9.35 3.47
C PRO A 312 16.18 -8.99 3.34
N ASP A 313 16.49 -7.72 3.61
CA ASP A 313 17.86 -7.28 3.81
C ASP A 313 18.36 -7.69 5.20
N THR A 314 19.20 -8.73 5.24
CA THR A 314 19.77 -9.22 6.49
C THR A 314 20.97 -8.43 6.99
N ASP A 315 21.47 -7.45 6.23
CA ASP A 315 22.55 -6.58 6.70
C ASP A 315 22.04 -5.59 7.75
N CYS A 316 20.73 -5.27 7.76
CA CYS A 316 20.08 -4.44 8.77
C CYS A 316 20.13 -5.04 10.21
N ILE A 317 20.54 -6.30 10.38
CA ILE A 317 20.68 -6.94 11.71
C ILE A 317 21.60 -6.10 12.62
N ALA A 318 22.64 -5.47 12.07
CA ALA A 318 23.56 -4.63 12.83
C ALA A 318 22.93 -3.36 13.41
N ASP A 319 21.80 -2.92 12.84
CA ASP A 319 21.10 -1.70 13.24
C ASP A 319 20.17 -1.91 14.45
N TYR A 320 19.86 -3.18 14.78
CA TYR A 320 19.07 -3.53 15.96
C TYR A 320 19.93 -3.40 17.24
N SER A 321 20.29 -2.18 17.57
CA SER A 321 21.16 -1.86 18.72
C SER A 321 20.39 -1.57 20.02
N GLY A 322 19.05 -1.72 20.01
CA GLY A 322 18.19 -1.31 21.10
C GLY A 322 17.46 -2.47 21.81
N ALA A 323 16.18 -2.27 22.09
CA ALA A 323 15.37 -3.16 22.91
C ALA A 323 15.06 -4.52 22.23
N MET A 324 14.95 -4.53 20.89
CA MET A 324 14.57 -5.75 20.16
C MET A 324 15.77 -6.42 19.51
N ARG A 325 15.75 -7.74 19.44
CA ARG A 325 16.72 -8.56 18.72
C ARG A 325 16.07 -9.18 17.47
N PRO A 326 16.68 -9.06 16.28
CA PRO A 326 16.10 -9.55 15.03
C PRO A 326 16.38 -11.05 14.81
N ILE A 327 15.93 -11.91 15.71
CA ILE A 327 16.20 -13.36 15.69
C ILE A 327 15.69 -14.04 14.41
N ASN A 328 14.61 -13.53 13.83
CA ASN A 328 14.05 -13.96 12.56
C ASN A 328 15.00 -13.66 11.39
N PHE A 329 15.59 -12.47 11.30
CA PHE A 329 16.58 -12.14 10.27
C PHE A 329 17.90 -12.89 10.46
N GLU A 330 18.31 -13.14 11.70
CA GLU A 330 19.46 -14.02 12.00
C GLU A 330 19.23 -15.44 11.45
N ALA A 331 18.00 -15.98 11.60
CA ALA A 331 17.62 -17.28 11.08
C ALA A 331 17.62 -17.30 9.53
N VAL A 332 17.03 -16.27 8.90
CA VAL A 332 17.04 -16.13 7.42
C VAL A 332 18.47 -16.06 6.89
N ARG A 333 19.34 -15.24 7.48
CA ARG A 333 20.76 -15.13 7.07
C ARG A 333 21.49 -16.46 7.19
N LYS A 334 21.28 -17.17 8.30
CA LYS A 334 21.89 -18.50 8.49
C LYS A 334 21.44 -19.49 7.43
N LEU A 335 20.15 -19.53 7.10
CA LEU A 335 19.61 -20.41 6.05
C LEU A 335 20.16 -20.03 4.68
N ALA A 336 20.22 -18.75 4.33
CA ALA A 336 20.78 -18.26 3.07
C ALA A 336 22.27 -18.68 2.91
N GLN A 337 23.06 -18.59 3.99
CA GLN A 337 24.44 -19.06 4.02
C GLN A 337 24.53 -20.58 3.82
N GLN A 338 23.68 -21.35 4.49
CA GLN A 338 23.64 -22.80 4.34
C GLN A 338 23.26 -23.24 2.94
N SER A 339 22.32 -22.56 2.30
CA SER A 339 21.90 -22.80 0.92
C SER A 339 22.88 -22.25 -0.12
N GLY A 340 23.84 -21.40 0.29
CA GLY A 340 24.85 -20.82 -0.61
C GLY A 340 24.32 -19.65 -1.46
N VAL A 341 23.20 -19.02 -1.06
CA VAL A 341 22.57 -17.92 -1.79
C VAL A 341 22.77 -16.55 -1.12
N HIS A 342 23.43 -16.50 0.03
CA HIS A 342 23.62 -15.25 0.79
C HIS A 342 24.26 -14.13 -0.03
N GLU A 343 25.22 -14.48 -0.90
CA GLU A 343 25.90 -13.49 -1.75
C GLU A 343 25.00 -12.88 -2.84
N LYS A 344 23.88 -13.55 -3.17
CA LYS A 344 22.87 -13.06 -4.11
C LYS A 344 21.78 -12.20 -3.45
N ARG A 345 21.86 -11.92 -2.15
CA ARG A 345 20.75 -11.27 -1.41
C ARG A 345 20.31 -9.94 -2.03
N GLN A 346 21.26 -9.13 -2.52
CA GLN A 346 20.93 -7.85 -3.15
C GLN A 346 20.15 -8.04 -4.46
N ASP A 347 20.58 -8.98 -5.30
CA ASP A 347 19.89 -9.33 -6.54
C ASP A 347 18.45 -9.81 -6.24
N TYR A 348 18.27 -10.56 -5.15
CA TYR A 348 16.96 -11.02 -4.70
C TYR A 348 16.08 -9.90 -4.18
N ILE A 349 16.66 -8.95 -3.42
CA ILE A 349 15.95 -7.73 -2.98
C ILE A 349 15.50 -6.92 -4.20
N ASP A 350 16.40 -6.68 -5.15
CA ASP A 350 16.12 -5.90 -6.35
C ASP A 350 15.04 -6.56 -7.21
N ALA A 351 15.10 -7.88 -7.42
CA ALA A 351 14.12 -8.61 -8.21
C ALA A 351 12.74 -8.64 -7.56
N SER A 352 12.67 -8.96 -6.27
CA SER A 352 11.40 -9.01 -5.52
C SER A 352 10.82 -7.61 -5.32
N GLY A 353 11.66 -6.62 -5.03
CA GLY A 353 11.25 -5.21 -4.89
C GLY A 353 10.72 -4.63 -6.20
N ASN A 354 11.37 -4.92 -7.34
CA ASN A 354 10.89 -4.48 -8.66
C ASN A 354 9.51 -5.05 -8.99
N LEU A 355 9.25 -6.30 -8.66
CA LEU A 355 7.93 -6.91 -8.83
C LEU A 355 6.90 -6.29 -7.86
N ALA A 356 7.25 -6.16 -6.58
CA ALA A 356 6.38 -5.55 -5.59
C ALA A 356 5.97 -4.12 -5.99
N ALA A 357 6.90 -3.30 -6.49
CA ALA A 357 6.61 -1.94 -6.97
C ALA A 357 5.53 -1.90 -8.06
N LYS A 358 5.58 -2.83 -9.03
CA LYS A 358 4.58 -2.94 -10.10
C LYS A 358 3.20 -3.35 -9.57
N LEU A 359 3.19 -4.28 -8.63
CA LEU A 359 1.95 -4.76 -8.03
C LEU A 359 1.32 -3.71 -7.11
N TYR A 360 2.13 -2.98 -6.33
CA TYR A 360 1.69 -1.81 -5.56
C TYR A 360 1.05 -0.75 -6.44
N LYS A 361 1.73 -0.42 -7.55
CA LYS A 361 1.20 0.57 -8.50
C LYS A 361 -0.17 0.17 -9.03
N GLU A 362 -0.34 -1.08 -9.44
CA GLU A 362 -1.63 -1.53 -9.99
C GLU A 362 -2.73 -1.56 -8.93
N ASP A 363 -2.41 -1.99 -7.71
CA ASP A 363 -3.36 -2.05 -6.59
C ASP A 363 -3.85 -0.65 -6.20
N ILE A 364 -2.93 0.30 -6.08
CA ILE A 364 -3.26 1.70 -5.80
C ILE A 364 -4.07 2.30 -6.95
N GLU A 365 -3.62 2.13 -8.21
CA GLU A 365 -4.32 2.70 -9.35
C GLU A 365 -5.73 2.13 -9.55
N ALA A 366 -5.99 0.89 -9.16
CA ALA A 366 -7.34 0.34 -9.17
C ALA A 366 -8.28 1.13 -8.24
N ALA A 367 -7.81 1.50 -7.05
CA ALA A 367 -8.54 2.40 -6.16
C ALA A 367 -8.73 3.80 -6.77
N LEU A 368 -7.66 4.39 -7.36
CA LEU A 368 -7.72 5.73 -7.95
C LEU A 368 -8.61 5.79 -9.23
N ARG A 369 -8.73 4.67 -9.96
CA ARG A 369 -9.62 4.56 -11.13
C ARG A 369 -11.09 4.44 -10.74
N THR A 370 -11.37 4.04 -9.49
CA THR A 370 -12.72 3.85 -8.99
C THR A 370 -13.33 5.21 -8.66
N GLN A 371 -14.36 5.58 -9.42
CA GLN A 371 -15.08 6.83 -9.16
C GLN A 371 -15.78 6.74 -7.79
N ASP A 372 -15.77 7.84 -7.04
CA ASP A 372 -16.44 7.98 -5.75
C ASP A 372 -15.94 7.04 -4.65
N PHE A 373 -14.73 6.49 -4.82
CA PHE A 373 -14.09 5.62 -3.85
C PHE A 373 -13.48 6.44 -2.70
N GLY A 374 -13.63 5.95 -1.47
CA GLY A 374 -13.14 6.65 -0.27
C GLY A 374 -11.62 6.73 -0.18
N GLY A 375 -10.91 5.77 -0.77
CA GLY A 375 -9.45 5.74 -0.80
C GLY A 375 -8.87 4.36 -0.53
N PHE A 376 -7.57 4.32 -0.24
CA PHE A 376 -6.84 3.10 0.07
C PHE A 376 -5.98 3.26 1.32
N GLU A 377 -5.66 2.14 1.97
CA GLU A 377 -4.67 2.03 3.03
C GLU A 377 -3.67 0.93 2.68
N LEU A 378 -2.38 1.28 2.64
CA LEU A 378 -1.31 0.29 2.55
C LEU A 378 -1.27 -0.51 3.85
N LEU A 379 -0.97 -1.80 3.79
CA LEU A 379 -0.71 -2.61 4.98
C LEU A 379 0.38 -1.95 5.84
N SER A 380 1.47 -1.52 5.22
CA SER A 380 2.38 -0.57 5.83
C SER A 380 3.31 0.05 4.78
N LEU A 381 3.65 1.32 4.94
CA LEU A 381 4.74 1.95 4.21
C LEU A 381 6.09 1.35 4.61
N THR A 382 6.22 0.92 5.87
CA THR A 382 7.40 0.26 6.44
C THR A 382 7.20 -1.25 6.58
N ASP A 383 8.29 -2.01 6.63
CA ASP A 383 8.23 -3.45 6.94
C ASP A 383 7.56 -3.71 8.27
N TYR A 384 6.79 -4.78 8.33
CA TYR A 384 6.23 -5.31 9.56
C TYR A 384 6.97 -6.58 9.97
N THR A 385 7.90 -6.44 10.92
CA THR A 385 8.78 -7.54 11.33
C THR A 385 8.30 -8.29 12.57
N GLY A 386 7.27 -7.78 13.24
CA GLY A 386 6.74 -8.33 14.49
C GLY A 386 5.95 -9.61 14.33
N GLN A 387 5.17 -9.74 13.25
CA GLN A 387 4.33 -10.90 12.99
C GLN A 387 4.90 -11.75 11.86
N LYS A 388 5.68 -12.78 12.22
CA LYS A 388 6.26 -13.74 11.27
C LYS A 388 6.98 -13.12 10.06
N THR A 389 7.60 -11.95 10.25
CA THR A 389 8.47 -11.29 9.28
C THR A 389 7.78 -10.96 7.95
N ALA A 390 6.88 -10.00 7.98
CA ALA A 390 6.30 -9.47 6.75
C ALA A 390 7.16 -8.30 6.22
N THR A 391 7.96 -8.58 5.20
CA THR A 391 8.84 -7.59 4.54
C THR A 391 8.14 -6.98 3.34
N VAL A 392 6.95 -6.42 3.57
CA VAL A 392 6.06 -5.89 2.52
C VAL A 392 6.18 -4.37 2.32
N GLY A 393 6.86 -3.66 3.21
CA GLY A 393 7.04 -2.22 3.12
C GLY A 393 7.95 -1.79 1.96
N LEU A 394 7.76 -0.57 1.49
CA LEU A 394 8.70 0.12 0.60
C LEU A 394 9.95 0.61 1.37
N LEU A 395 9.77 0.80 2.67
CA LEU A 395 10.81 1.16 3.63
C LEU A 395 11.06 -0.01 4.59
N ASP A 396 12.24 -0.04 5.18
CA ASP A 396 12.56 -0.98 6.26
C ASP A 396 11.83 -0.59 7.57
N VAL A 397 11.98 -1.38 8.61
CA VAL A 397 11.34 -1.15 9.92
C VAL A 397 11.83 0.14 10.61
N PHE A 398 12.98 0.68 10.19
CA PHE A 398 13.54 1.94 10.69
C PHE A 398 13.07 3.16 9.87
N GLY A 399 12.25 2.96 8.84
CA GLY A 399 11.77 4.01 7.94
C GLY A 399 12.77 4.41 6.84
N ARG A 400 13.79 3.60 6.58
CA ARG A 400 14.79 3.85 5.53
C ARG A 400 14.39 3.20 4.22
N SER A 401 14.72 3.83 3.10
CA SER A 401 14.45 3.29 1.77
C SER A 401 15.16 1.94 1.56
N LYS A 402 14.42 0.97 1.02
CA LYS A 402 14.94 -0.32 0.54
C LYS A 402 15.44 -0.24 -0.91
N GLY A 403 15.46 0.96 -1.53
CA GLY A 403 15.85 1.16 -2.92
C GLY A 403 14.82 0.69 -3.95
N ILE A 404 13.61 0.34 -3.52
CA ILE A 404 12.54 -0.17 -4.40
C ILE A 404 11.94 0.97 -5.22
N LEU A 405 11.49 2.03 -4.56
CA LEU A 405 10.90 3.24 -5.12
C LEU A 405 11.34 4.46 -4.30
N THR A 406 11.66 5.54 -4.97
CA THR A 406 11.79 6.85 -4.35
C THR A 406 10.40 7.43 -4.03
N ALA A 407 10.34 8.39 -3.12
CA ALA A 407 9.09 9.11 -2.82
C ALA A 407 8.51 9.79 -4.07
N ASP A 408 9.37 10.35 -4.95
CA ASP A 408 8.94 10.97 -6.21
C ASP A 408 8.32 9.96 -7.19
N GLU A 409 8.90 8.78 -7.33
CA GLU A 409 8.34 7.72 -8.17
C GLU A 409 7.00 7.22 -7.61
N PHE A 410 6.92 7.03 -6.31
CA PHE A 410 5.69 6.58 -5.65
C PHE A 410 4.56 7.61 -5.80
N ARG A 411 4.83 8.91 -5.61
CA ARG A 411 3.84 9.98 -5.79
C ARG A 411 3.25 10.05 -7.20
N ARG A 412 3.94 9.54 -8.24
CA ARG A 412 3.42 9.54 -9.61
C ARG A 412 2.14 8.71 -9.74
N PHE A 413 1.94 7.70 -8.89
CA PHE A 413 0.76 6.84 -8.90
C PHE A 413 0.00 6.80 -7.56
N ALA A 414 0.49 7.47 -6.51
CA ALA A 414 -0.15 7.52 -5.20
C ALA A 414 -0.29 8.96 -4.64
N GLY A 415 -0.01 9.97 -5.45
CA GLY A 415 -0.12 11.38 -5.06
C GLY A 415 -1.56 11.92 -5.14
N PRO A 416 -1.75 13.20 -4.80
CA PRO A 416 -3.07 13.83 -4.85
C PRO A 416 -3.58 14.09 -6.26
N VAL A 417 -2.71 14.13 -7.27
CA VAL A 417 -3.09 14.26 -8.67
C VAL A 417 -2.32 13.23 -9.49
N VAL A 418 -3.05 12.32 -10.14
CA VAL A 418 -2.47 11.19 -10.86
C VAL A 418 -3.14 11.02 -12.22
N PRO A 419 -2.40 11.17 -13.34
CA PRO A 419 -2.88 10.71 -14.64
C PRO A 419 -3.05 9.19 -14.64
N LEU A 420 -4.15 8.70 -15.22
CA LEU A 420 -4.51 7.28 -15.29
C LEU A 420 -4.67 6.85 -16.74
N PHE A 421 -4.35 5.57 -17.00
CA PHE A 421 -4.33 4.96 -18.32
C PHE A 421 -5.00 3.59 -18.26
N LYS A 422 -6.02 3.37 -19.07
CA LYS A 422 -6.75 2.09 -19.18
C LYS A 422 -6.52 1.47 -20.54
N ALA A 423 -5.77 0.36 -20.62
CA ALA A 423 -5.48 -0.38 -21.85
C ALA A 423 -5.15 -1.84 -21.56
N LYS A 424 -5.10 -2.67 -22.58
CA LYS A 424 -4.46 -3.99 -22.50
C LYS A 424 -2.97 -3.82 -22.20
N ARG A 425 -2.35 -4.87 -21.68
CA ARG A 425 -0.90 -4.91 -21.47
C ARG A 425 -0.15 -5.58 -22.62
N ILE A 426 -0.80 -6.50 -23.33
CA ILE A 426 -0.21 -7.33 -24.39
C ILE A 426 -0.95 -7.05 -25.70
N PHE A 427 -0.19 -6.73 -26.74
CA PHE A 427 -0.64 -6.45 -28.09
C PHE A 427 0.16 -7.26 -29.11
N THR A 428 -0.35 -7.28 -30.34
CA THR A 428 0.41 -7.68 -31.53
C THR A 428 0.69 -6.47 -32.40
N THR A 429 1.66 -6.57 -33.30
CA THR A 429 1.99 -5.49 -34.26
C THR A 429 0.84 -5.19 -35.23
N THR A 430 -0.14 -6.09 -35.36
CA THR A 430 -1.33 -5.91 -36.22
C THR A 430 -2.48 -5.16 -35.55
N GLU A 431 -2.36 -4.90 -34.24
CA GLU A 431 -3.40 -4.23 -33.45
C GLU A 431 -3.19 -2.71 -33.36
N PHE A 432 -4.17 -2.07 -32.76
CA PHE A 432 -4.09 -0.68 -32.31
C PHE A 432 -3.92 -0.63 -30.80
N LEU A 433 -3.14 0.32 -30.33
CA LEU A 433 -3.15 0.71 -28.92
C LEU A 433 -4.41 1.56 -28.69
N ASP A 434 -5.48 0.91 -28.25
CA ASP A 434 -6.69 1.53 -27.77
C ASP A 434 -6.56 1.75 -26.26
N ALA A 435 -6.64 3.03 -25.83
CA ALA A 435 -6.50 3.37 -24.42
C ALA A 435 -7.44 4.51 -24.02
N ALA A 436 -7.96 4.44 -22.79
CA ALA A 436 -8.68 5.52 -22.14
C ALA A 436 -7.80 6.25 -21.13
N LEU A 437 -7.86 7.58 -21.15
CA LEU A 437 -7.14 8.47 -20.24
C LEU A 437 -8.12 9.08 -19.26
N SER A 438 -7.71 9.22 -18.00
CA SER A 438 -8.45 9.96 -16.97
C SER A 438 -7.49 10.62 -15.99
N LEU A 439 -8.00 11.47 -15.13
CA LEU A 439 -7.23 12.13 -14.07
C LEU A 439 -7.89 11.90 -12.73
N TYR A 440 -7.15 11.32 -11.77
CA TYR A 440 -7.48 11.38 -10.36
C TYR A 440 -7.00 12.73 -9.86
N ASP A 441 -7.92 13.60 -9.41
CA ASP A 441 -7.61 14.99 -9.06
C ASP A 441 -8.21 15.38 -7.71
N PHE A 442 -7.41 15.27 -6.68
CA PHE A 442 -7.65 15.74 -5.30
C PHE A 442 -6.54 16.71 -4.86
N GLY A 443 -5.90 17.38 -5.82
CA GLY A 443 -4.86 18.37 -5.59
C GLY A 443 -5.36 19.61 -4.81
N PRO A 444 -4.49 20.56 -4.40
CA PRO A 444 -4.91 21.75 -3.66
C PRO A 444 -5.91 22.59 -4.45
N GLU A 445 -5.72 22.69 -5.75
CA GLU A 445 -6.62 23.36 -6.69
C GLU A 445 -7.02 22.38 -7.81
N PRO A 446 -8.30 22.39 -8.23
CA PRO A 446 -8.74 21.56 -9.35
C PRO A 446 -8.01 21.91 -10.66
N THR A 447 -7.70 20.89 -11.47
CA THR A 447 -7.10 21.08 -12.79
C THR A 447 -8.06 21.80 -13.74
N GLN A 448 -7.71 23.02 -14.16
CA GLN A 448 -8.57 23.89 -14.97
C GLN A 448 -8.58 23.49 -16.47
N ASP A 449 -7.42 23.13 -17.03
CA ASP A 449 -7.25 22.78 -18.44
C ASP A 449 -6.72 21.37 -18.58
N LEU A 450 -7.62 20.41 -18.79
CA LEU A 450 -7.27 19.00 -18.93
C LEU A 450 -6.74 18.74 -20.35
N CYS A 451 -5.42 18.69 -20.48
CA CYS A 451 -4.71 18.33 -21.69
C CYS A 451 -3.68 17.24 -21.38
N TYR A 452 -3.82 16.11 -22.03
CA TYR A 452 -2.91 14.98 -21.90
C TYR A 452 -1.74 15.12 -22.87
N ASP A 453 -0.52 15.02 -22.37
CA ASP A 453 0.73 14.93 -23.13
C ASP A 453 1.22 13.48 -23.05
N VAL A 454 1.05 12.73 -24.14
CA VAL A 454 1.33 11.28 -24.18
C VAL A 454 2.58 11.04 -24.99
N THR A 455 3.57 10.40 -24.37
CA THR A 455 4.81 9.98 -25.03
C THR A 455 4.97 8.47 -24.90
N ILE A 456 5.14 7.79 -26.02
CA ILE A 456 5.41 6.34 -26.10
C ILE A 456 6.83 6.16 -26.60
N ARG A 457 7.60 5.33 -25.89
CA ARG A 457 9.01 5.08 -26.21
C ARG A 457 9.32 3.59 -26.28
N GLU A 458 10.25 3.26 -27.17
CA GLU A 458 10.99 2.01 -27.15
C GLU A 458 12.44 2.32 -26.75
N GLY A 459 12.80 2.00 -25.52
CA GLY A 459 14.05 2.48 -24.93
C GLY A 459 14.13 4.02 -24.98
N ASP A 460 15.18 4.55 -25.61
CA ASP A 460 15.36 6.00 -25.79
C ASP A 460 14.63 6.58 -27.00
N ALA A 461 14.19 5.72 -27.93
CA ALA A 461 13.52 6.16 -29.15
C ALA A 461 12.05 6.53 -28.89
N VAL A 462 11.62 7.67 -29.44
CA VAL A 462 10.21 8.06 -29.40
C VAL A 462 9.47 7.33 -30.52
N PHE A 463 8.56 6.42 -30.14
CA PHE A 463 7.64 5.76 -31.04
C PHE A 463 6.49 6.68 -31.45
N CYS A 464 5.90 7.40 -30.48
CA CYS A 464 4.78 8.30 -30.72
C CYS A 464 4.74 9.41 -29.66
N HIS A 465 4.34 10.63 -30.06
CA HIS A 465 4.08 11.75 -29.18
C HIS A 465 2.80 12.47 -29.57
N ILE A 466 1.84 12.59 -28.64
CA ILE A 466 0.52 13.18 -28.89
C ILE A 466 0.13 14.11 -27.75
N LYS A 467 -0.33 15.33 -28.09
CA LYS A 467 -1.05 16.19 -27.15
C LYS A 467 -2.53 16.20 -27.51
N THR A 468 -3.38 15.89 -26.55
CA THR A 468 -4.82 15.74 -26.76
C THR A 468 -5.65 16.14 -25.56
N ARG A 469 -6.84 16.72 -25.82
CA ARG A 469 -7.91 16.89 -24.82
C ARG A 469 -8.93 15.75 -24.86
N LYS A 470 -8.81 14.85 -25.85
CA LYS A 470 -9.69 13.68 -25.95
C LYS A 470 -9.19 12.60 -24.97
N PRO A 471 -10.09 11.98 -24.19
CA PRO A 471 -9.70 10.96 -23.23
C PRO A 471 -9.46 9.58 -23.85
N MET A 472 -9.41 9.48 -25.19
CA MET A 472 -9.24 8.21 -25.92
C MET A 472 -8.05 8.31 -26.87
N LEU A 473 -7.22 7.28 -26.84
CA LEU A 473 -6.14 7.05 -27.80
C LEU A 473 -6.50 5.91 -28.74
N HIS A 474 -6.07 6.02 -30.00
CA HIS A 474 -6.18 4.98 -31.01
C HIS A 474 -4.93 5.08 -31.92
N ILE A 475 -3.90 4.28 -31.58
CA ILE A 475 -2.57 4.40 -32.20
C ILE A 475 -2.23 3.08 -32.90
N PRO A 476 -1.95 3.08 -34.22
CA PRO A 476 -1.56 1.87 -34.93
C PRO A 476 -0.18 1.39 -34.46
N LEU A 477 -0.04 0.08 -34.22
CA LEU A 477 1.22 -0.56 -33.84
C LEU A 477 1.95 -1.17 -35.05
N SER A 478 1.37 -1.08 -36.23
CA SER A 478 1.87 -1.70 -37.48
C SER A 478 3.18 -1.10 -38.00
N SER A 479 3.69 -0.01 -37.45
CA SER A 479 5.01 0.50 -37.73
C SER A 479 6.15 -0.25 -37.03
N LEU A 480 5.82 -1.14 -36.07
CA LEU A 480 6.77 -2.05 -35.45
C LEU A 480 6.89 -3.32 -36.32
N ASP A 481 8.10 -3.65 -36.73
CA ASP A 481 8.45 -4.87 -37.48
C ASP A 481 9.01 -5.99 -36.58
N HIS A 482 9.11 -5.75 -35.29
CA HIS A 482 9.67 -6.66 -34.27
C HIS A 482 8.87 -6.64 -32.98
N SER A 483 9.12 -7.60 -32.12
CA SER A 483 8.54 -7.63 -30.77
C SER A 483 9.23 -6.61 -29.86
N ALA A 484 8.45 -5.72 -29.23
CA ALA A 484 8.95 -4.57 -28.50
C ALA A 484 8.31 -4.44 -27.11
N GLN A 485 9.05 -3.81 -26.20
CA GLN A 485 8.53 -3.28 -24.96
C GLN A 485 8.40 -1.77 -25.09
N LEU A 486 7.20 -1.25 -24.93
CA LEU A 486 6.92 0.18 -25.02
C LEU A 486 6.61 0.75 -23.64
N ASP A 487 7.28 1.83 -23.30
CA ASP A 487 7.00 2.61 -22.11
C ASP A 487 6.09 3.80 -22.49
N VAL A 488 4.87 3.83 -21.95
CA VAL A 488 3.85 4.88 -22.18
C VAL A 488 3.90 5.84 -21.01
N THR A 489 4.13 7.11 -21.25
CA THR A 489 4.06 8.18 -20.25
C THR A 489 2.91 9.11 -20.59
N VAL A 490 2.08 9.41 -19.61
CA VAL A 490 0.99 10.39 -19.69
C VAL A 490 1.26 11.49 -18.69
N ALA A 491 1.28 12.75 -19.17
CA ALA A 491 1.44 13.92 -18.33
C ALA A 491 0.23 14.87 -18.44
N VAL A 492 -0.11 15.54 -17.33
CA VAL A 492 -1.09 16.62 -17.22
C VAL A 492 -0.45 17.72 -16.38
N GLY A 493 -0.13 18.84 -16.97
CA GLY A 493 0.65 19.90 -16.31
C GLY A 493 2.00 19.38 -15.83
N THR A 494 2.25 19.45 -14.52
CA THR A 494 3.50 18.96 -13.89
C THR A 494 3.40 17.52 -13.41
N TYR A 495 2.23 16.92 -13.44
CA TYR A 495 1.98 15.55 -12.98
C TYR A 495 2.17 14.57 -14.13
N SER A 496 2.85 13.45 -13.86
CA SER A 496 3.06 12.42 -14.87
C SER A 496 3.05 11.04 -14.27
N ASN A 497 2.61 10.06 -15.07
CA ASN A 497 2.62 8.66 -14.70
C ASN A 497 2.99 7.81 -15.92
N SER A 498 3.43 6.56 -15.72
CA SER A 498 3.91 5.74 -16.83
C SER A 498 3.52 4.28 -16.68
N TRP A 499 3.33 3.60 -17.80
CA TRP A 499 2.98 2.18 -17.89
C TRP A 499 3.83 1.50 -18.96
N ARG A 500 3.94 0.19 -18.84
CA ARG A 500 4.62 -0.65 -19.82
C ARG A 500 3.62 -1.54 -20.50
N ILE A 501 3.70 -1.59 -21.83
CA ILE A 501 2.96 -2.50 -22.67
C ILE A 501 3.95 -3.34 -23.51
N PHE A 502 3.51 -4.53 -23.91
CA PHE A 502 4.31 -5.46 -24.70
C PHE A 502 3.63 -5.70 -26.02
N VAL A 503 4.36 -5.47 -27.10
CA VAL A 503 3.88 -5.67 -28.47
C VAL A 503 4.66 -6.84 -29.06
N PHE A 504 3.97 -7.86 -29.50
CA PHE A 504 4.59 -9.03 -30.13
C PHE A 504 4.42 -8.99 -31.64
N ALA A 505 5.51 -9.26 -32.37
CA ALA A 505 5.44 -9.46 -33.81
C ALA A 505 4.61 -10.72 -34.14
N ASP A 506 3.96 -10.71 -35.29
CA ASP A 506 3.27 -11.91 -35.76
C ASP A 506 4.32 -12.96 -36.16
N THR A 507 4.55 -13.91 -35.28
CA THR A 507 5.51 -15.01 -35.48
C THR A 507 4.77 -16.31 -35.67
N PRO A 508 5.21 -17.14 -36.67
CA PRO A 508 4.63 -18.46 -36.85
C PRO A 508 4.92 -19.35 -35.64
N ASP A 509 4.03 -20.32 -35.40
CA ASP A 509 4.29 -21.33 -34.39
C ASP A 509 5.52 -22.20 -34.79
N THR A 510 6.49 -22.25 -33.89
CA THR A 510 7.79 -22.91 -34.14
C THR A 510 7.83 -24.28 -33.45
N ALA A 511 8.04 -25.32 -34.23
CA ALA A 511 8.31 -26.64 -33.68
C ALA A 511 9.70 -26.68 -33.03
N LEU A 512 9.77 -27.18 -31.81
CA LEU A 512 11.02 -27.28 -31.05
C LEU A 512 11.57 -28.71 -31.09
N PRO A 513 12.90 -28.92 -31.25
CA PRO A 513 13.50 -30.22 -31.11
C PRO A 513 13.40 -30.66 -29.64
N THR A 514 12.38 -31.45 -29.32
CA THR A 514 12.00 -31.81 -27.96
C THR A 514 12.27 -33.31 -27.73
N VAL A 515 12.88 -33.66 -26.58
CA VAL A 515 12.95 -35.02 -26.10
C VAL A 515 11.68 -35.36 -25.34
N HIS A 516 11.09 -36.53 -25.62
CA HIS A 516 9.80 -36.93 -25.03
C HIS A 516 9.91 -38.03 -23.98
N THR A 517 11.04 -38.72 -23.94
CA THR A 517 11.28 -39.87 -23.05
C THR A 517 12.64 -39.78 -22.36
N PRO A 518 12.80 -40.41 -21.19
CA PRO A 518 14.12 -40.54 -20.55
C PRO A 518 15.17 -41.23 -21.45
N ALA A 519 14.76 -42.20 -22.25
CA ALA A 519 15.66 -42.92 -23.17
C ALA A 519 16.17 -42.00 -24.30
N GLU A 520 15.32 -41.12 -24.85
CA GLU A 520 15.74 -40.09 -25.81
C GLU A 520 16.69 -39.09 -25.17
N LEU A 521 16.45 -38.71 -23.92
CA LEU A 521 17.31 -37.83 -23.15
C LEU A 521 18.70 -38.46 -22.94
N GLU A 522 18.78 -39.74 -22.57
CA GLU A 522 20.03 -40.46 -22.42
C GLU A 522 20.78 -40.55 -23.75
N LYS A 523 20.08 -40.92 -24.82
CA LYS A 523 20.65 -41.03 -26.16
C LYS A 523 21.27 -39.72 -26.62
N ILE A 524 20.59 -38.57 -26.48
CA ILE A 524 21.15 -37.27 -26.89
C ILE A 524 22.36 -36.88 -26.04
N CYS A 525 22.40 -37.24 -24.75
CA CYS A 525 23.55 -37.02 -23.90
C CYS A 525 24.79 -37.77 -24.38
N GLU A 526 24.62 -38.98 -24.96
CA GLU A 526 25.70 -39.77 -25.51
C GLU A 526 26.14 -39.30 -26.90
N THR A 527 25.16 -39.04 -27.78
CA THR A 527 25.42 -38.71 -29.20
C THR A 527 25.80 -37.24 -29.40
N GLY A 528 25.33 -36.35 -28.53
CA GLY A 528 25.48 -34.93 -28.64
C GLY A 528 24.31 -34.28 -29.40
N GLY A 529 24.23 -32.95 -29.33
CA GLY A 529 23.21 -32.14 -29.96
C GLY A 529 22.54 -31.15 -29.01
N ARG A 530 21.52 -30.46 -29.53
CA ARG A 530 20.71 -29.52 -28.75
C ARG A 530 19.25 -29.95 -28.76
N ALA A 531 18.62 -29.99 -27.59
CA ALA A 531 17.19 -30.29 -27.48
C ALA A 531 16.54 -29.59 -26.30
N LEU A 532 15.24 -29.39 -26.39
CA LEU A 532 14.40 -28.97 -25.28
C LEU A 532 14.04 -30.19 -24.42
N VAL A 533 14.19 -30.03 -23.12
CA VAL A 533 13.72 -31.00 -22.11
C VAL A 533 12.46 -30.38 -21.49
N PRO A 534 11.28 -30.93 -21.73
CA PRO A 534 10.03 -30.41 -21.24
C PRO A 534 9.85 -30.73 -19.76
N ARG A 535 8.91 -30.00 -19.13
CA ARG A 535 8.65 -30.05 -17.68
C ARG A 535 8.34 -31.46 -17.14
N GLU A 536 7.76 -32.33 -17.96
CA GLU A 536 7.43 -33.73 -17.59
C GLU A 536 8.65 -34.57 -17.29
N LEU A 537 9.81 -34.16 -17.80
CA LEU A 537 11.10 -34.84 -17.59
C LEU A 537 11.98 -34.16 -16.55
N PHE A 538 11.47 -33.17 -15.83
CA PHE A 538 12.21 -32.53 -14.75
C PHE A 538 12.41 -33.47 -13.56
N PRO A 539 13.56 -33.40 -12.88
CA PRO A 539 13.83 -34.23 -11.70
C PRO A 539 12.88 -33.91 -10.54
N GLU A 540 12.40 -32.67 -10.50
CA GLU A 540 11.44 -32.15 -9.55
C GLU A 540 10.49 -31.23 -10.31
N GLN A 541 9.24 -31.10 -9.82
CA GLN A 541 8.23 -30.23 -10.41
C GLN A 541 7.72 -29.26 -9.34
N ILE A 542 8.49 -28.21 -9.10
CA ILE A 542 8.16 -27.16 -8.12
C ILE A 542 7.32 -26.10 -8.84
N PRO A 543 6.06 -25.87 -8.45
CA PRO A 543 5.23 -24.84 -9.07
C PRO A 543 5.89 -23.46 -9.02
N CYS A 544 5.83 -22.72 -10.12
CA CYS A 544 6.18 -21.32 -10.18
C CYS A 544 4.95 -20.44 -9.91
N ASN A 545 5.22 -19.17 -9.68
CA ASN A 545 4.20 -18.12 -9.53
C ASN A 545 4.76 -16.81 -10.06
N PHE A 546 3.87 -15.94 -10.54
CA PHE A 546 4.19 -14.55 -10.86
C PHE A 546 3.97 -13.65 -9.64
N ILE A 547 2.83 -13.81 -8.99
CA ILE A 547 2.51 -13.04 -7.78
C ILE A 547 3.34 -13.60 -6.62
N PRO A 548 4.07 -12.75 -5.86
CA PRO A 548 4.92 -13.21 -4.76
C PRO A 548 4.07 -13.75 -3.61
N VAL A 549 4.75 -14.42 -2.68
CA VAL A 549 4.12 -14.87 -1.43
C VAL A 549 3.37 -13.74 -0.77
N PHE A 550 2.14 -14.01 -0.40
CA PHE A 550 1.29 -13.09 0.34
C PHE A 550 1.79 -12.88 1.77
N TRP A 551 1.89 -11.65 2.23
CA TRP A 551 2.23 -11.25 3.59
C TRP A 551 3.60 -11.76 4.06
N SER A 552 3.70 -13.01 4.43
CA SER A 552 4.91 -13.65 4.95
C SER A 552 4.95 -15.14 4.59
N PRO A 553 6.09 -15.64 4.08
CA PRO A 553 6.25 -17.07 3.80
C PRO A 553 6.20 -17.97 5.06
N VAL A 554 6.35 -17.40 6.25
CA VAL A 554 6.21 -18.15 7.51
C VAL A 554 4.75 -18.32 7.90
N PHE A 555 3.95 -17.30 7.62
CA PHE A 555 2.51 -17.34 7.92
C PHE A 555 1.76 -18.17 6.87
N PHE A 556 2.11 -17.94 5.60
CA PHE A 556 1.57 -18.67 4.45
C PHE A 556 2.67 -19.51 3.81
N PRO A 557 3.04 -20.66 4.44
CA PRO A 557 4.14 -21.49 3.94
C PRO A 557 3.77 -22.05 2.57
N SER A 558 4.37 -21.51 1.54
CA SER A 558 4.30 -22.03 0.19
C SER A 558 5.70 -22.08 -0.39
N LYS A 559 5.92 -22.96 -1.35
CA LYS A 559 7.17 -22.98 -2.12
C LYS A 559 7.21 -21.86 -3.17
N ALA A 560 6.24 -20.94 -3.16
CA ALA A 560 6.15 -19.85 -4.09
C ALA A 560 7.35 -18.90 -3.97
N SER A 561 7.75 -18.32 -5.09
CA SER A 561 8.87 -17.38 -5.15
C SER A 561 8.45 -15.97 -4.71
N CYS A 562 9.44 -15.15 -4.34
CA CYS A 562 9.25 -13.73 -4.07
C CYS A 562 9.45 -12.86 -5.33
N GLY A 563 9.84 -13.45 -6.46
CA GLY A 563 10.13 -12.75 -7.72
C GLY A 563 10.96 -13.62 -8.65
N VAL A 564 11.35 -13.10 -9.81
CA VAL A 564 12.13 -13.83 -10.82
C VAL A 564 13.21 -12.94 -11.42
N MET A 565 14.44 -13.39 -11.35
CA MET A 565 15.58 -12.81 -12.07
C MET A 565 15.68 -13.42 -13.46
N ILE A 566 16.08 -12.61 -14.44
CA ILE A 566 16.15 -13.01 -15.84
C ILE A 566 17.50 -12.57 -16.43
N ASN A 567 18.24 -13.51 -17.00
CA ASN A 567 19.38 -13.20 -17.87
C ASN A 567 18.84 -12.78 -19.24
N ALA A 568 18.40 -11.54 -19.36
CA ALA A 568 17.77 -11.00 -20.57
C ALA A 568 18.71 -10.98 -21.79
N ALA A 569 20.02 -10.99 -21.57
CA ALA A 569 21.02 -11.04 -22.64
C ALA A 569 21.28 -12.46 -23.18
N HIS A 570 20.67 -13.49 -22.56
CA HIS A 570 20.90 -14.86 -23.00
C HIS A 570 20.31 -15.11 -24.40
N PRO A 571 21.05 -15.76 -25.32
CA PRO A 571 20.60 -15.97 -26.70
C PRO A 571 19.24 -16.67 -26.83
N ALA A 572 18.87 -17.54 -25.90
CA ALA A 572 17.56 -18.21 -25.88
C ALA A 572 16.36 -17.24 -25.67
N LEU A 573 16.59 -16.01 -25.25
CA LEU A 573 15.57 -14.97 -25.10
C LEU A 573 15.66 -13.87 -26.17
N GLN A 574 16.54 -14.04 -27.18
CA GLN A 574 16.66 -13.05 -28.25
C GLN A 574 15.33 -12.87 -28.99
N GLY A 575 14.88 -11.61 -29.11
CA GLY A 575 13.60 -11.25 -29.72
C GLY A 575 12.41 -11.38 -28.77
N PHE A 576 12.56 -11.91 -27.55
CA PHE A 576 11.52 -11.86 -26.53
C PHE A 576 11.68 -10.58 -25.70
N PRO A 577 10.67 -9.67 -25.66
CA PRO A 577 10.79 -8.38 -25.01
C PRO A 577 10.82 -8.55 -23.48
N THR A 578 12.03 -8.54 -22.90
CA THR A 578 12.25 -8.71 -21.46
C THR A 578 13.41 -7.88 -20.95
N LYS A 579 13.47 -7.65 -19.63
CA LYS A 579 14.58 -7.05 -18.89
C LYS A 579 15.04 -8.01 -17.78
N ALA A 580 15.89 -7.54 -16.90
CA ALA A 580 16.50 -8.35 -15.83
C ALA A 580 15.51 -8.95 -14.83
N TYR A 581 14.28 -8.47 -14.76
CA TYR A 581 13.25 -8.92 -13.82
C TYR A 581 11.93 -9.18 -14.53
N ALA A 582 11.12 -10.08 -13.98
CA ALA A 582 9.82 -10.40 -14.53
C ALA A 582 8.88 -9.18 -14.56
N ASP A 583 8.06 -9.12 -15.62
CA ASP A 583 7.00 -8.16 -15.79
C ASP A 583 5.75 -8.90 -16.35
N TYR A 584 4.65 -8.22 -16.58
CA TYR A 584 3.35 -8.82 -16.91
C TYR A 584 3.35 -9.76 -18.13
N GLN A 585 4.26 -9.60 -19.09
CA GLN A 585 4.40 -10.55 -20.21
C GLN A 585 4.81 -11.96 -19.77
N TRP A 586 5.40 -12.09 -18.59
CA TRP A 586 5.78 -13.38 -18.01
C TRP A 586 4.67 -14.03 -17.16
N LYS A 587 3.60 -13.31 -16.81
CA LYS A 587 2.60 -13.80 -15.86
C LYS A 587 2.01 -15.13 -16.31
N GLY A 588 1.43 -15.19 -17.52
CA GLY A 588 0.80 -16.41 -18.02
C GLY A 588 1.79 -17.58 -18.20
N LEU A 589 3.05 -17.26 -18.48
CA LEU A 589 4.13 -18.27 -18.57
C LEU A 589 4.50 -18.81 -17.19
N LEU A 590 4.69 -17.94 -16.18
CA LEU A 590 5.17 -18.34 -14.85
C LEU A 590 4.11 -19.06 -14.01
N GLU A 591 2.84 -18.65 -14.08
CA GLU A 591 1.78 -19.27 -13.27
C GLU A 591 1.44 -20.70 -13.66
N ASN A 592 1.80 -21.09 -14.89
CA ASN A 592 1.63 -22.47 -15.38
C ASN A 592 2.96 -23.20 -15.52
N ALA A 593 4.04 -22.68 -14.97
CA ALA A 593 5.37 -23.27 -15.04
C ALA A 593 5.69 -24.16 -13.83
N VAL A 594 6.65 -25.03 -14.05
CA VAL A 594 7.37 -25.74 -12.98
C VAL A 594 8.86 -25.43 -13.05
N ALA A 595 9.50 -25.48 -11.92
CA ALA A 595 10.94 -25.31 -11.76
C ALA A 595 11.57 -26.57 -11.14
N PHE A 596 12.89 -26.66 -11.21
CA PHE A 596 13.69 -27.62 -10.45
C PHE A 596 14.74 -26.89 -9.61
N CYS A 597 15.23 -27.55 -8.55
CA CYS A 597 16.27 -27.01 -7.70
C CYS A 597 17.58 -26.84 -8.48
N ILE A 598 18.22 -25.67 -8.30
CA ILE A 598 19.56 -25.42 -8.83
C ILE A 598 20.57 -26.15 -7.91
N PRO A 599 21.32 -27.16 -8.41
CA PRO A 599 22.26 -27.88 -7.56
C PRO A 599 23.40 -26.96 -7.08
N LYS A 600 23.73 -27.06 -5.81
CA LYS A 600 24.80 -26.27 -5.22
C LYS A 600 26.13 -26.55 -5.88
N ASN A 601 26.81 -25.53 -6.39
CA ASN A 601 28.12 -25.64 -7.06
C ASN A 601 28.16 -26.43 -8.38
N ASP A 602 27.02 -26.77 -8.97
CA ASP A 602 26.99 -27.44 -10.28
C ASP A 602 27.02 -26.41 -11.42
N LYS A 603 28.18 -26.21 -12.03
CA LYS A 603 28.39 -25.32 -13.16
C LYS A 603 27.76 -25.83 -14.47
N ALA A 604 27.29 -27.07 -14.52
CA ALA A 604 26.61 -27.61 -15.69
C ALA A 604 25.21 -27.03 -15.86
N VAL A 605 24.59 -26.54 -14.78
CA VAL A 605 23.30 -25.89 -14.80
C VAL A 605 23.50 -24.38 -14.86
N GLN A 606 23.06 -23.77 -15.94
CA GLN A 606 23.13 -22.32 -16.18
C GLN A 606 21.71 -21.74 -16.26
N PRO A 607 21.18 -21.14 -15.18
CA PRO A 607 19.85 -20.55 -15.16
C PRO A 607 19.74 -19.39 -16.17
N ILE A 608 18.68 -19.39 -16.97
CA ILE A 608 18.25 -18.24 -17.78
C ILE A 608 17.26 -17.42 -16.98
N LEU A 609 16.34 -18.12 -16.27
CA LEU A 609 15.49 -17.55 -15.25
C LEU A 609 15.81 -18.20 -13.91
N GLU A 610 15.85 -17.41 -12.84
CA GLU A 610 16.03 -17.90 -11.48
C GLU A 610 14.95 -17.32 -10.58
N ASN A 611 14.18 -18.16 -9.92
CA ASN A 611 13.19 -17.73 -8.95
C ASN A 611 13.91 -17.21 -7.69
N VAL A 612 13.50 -16.04 -7.21
CA VAL A 612 13.88 -15.54 -5.89
C VAL A 612 13.24 -16.46 -4.84
N PRO A 613 14.03 -17.18 -4.04
CA PRO A 613 13.48 -18.18 -3.15
C PRO A 613 12.63 -17.55 -2.04
N ASN A 614 11.70 -18.32 -1.51
CA ASN A 614 11.13 -18.05 -0.20
C ASN A 614 12.26 -17.99 0.83
N PHE A 615 12.37 -16.89 1.57
CA PHE A 615 13.52 -16.63 2.45
C PHE A 615 13.58 -17.53 3.70
N TYR A 616 12.58 -18.34 3.97
CA TYR A 616 12.64 -19.38 5.01
C TYR A 616 13.03 -20.76 4.47
N ASP A 617 12.95 -20.99 3.17
CA ASP A 617 13.47 -22.17 2.49
C ASP A 617 14.86 -21.89 1.89
N ASN A 618 15.02 -20.75 1.25
CA ASN A 618 16.24 -20.30 0.57
C ASN A 618 16.77 -21.32 -0.47
N THR A 619 15.89 -22.11 -1.07
CA THR A 619 16.25 -23.08 -2.12
C THR A 619 16.11 -22.41 -3.49
N PRO A 620 17.22 -22.14 -4.21
CA PRO A 620 17.15 -21.53 -5.53
C PRO A 620 16.57 -22.52 -6.53
N THR A 621 15.64 -22.06 -7.37
CA THR A 621 14.98 -22.87 -8.40
C THR A 621 14.99 -22.16 -9.75
N THR A 622 14.89 -22.94 -10.85
CA THR A 622 14.85 -22.39 -12.19
C THR A 622 13.78 -23.05 -13.05
N PRO A 623 12.91 -22.26 -13.73
CA PRO A 623 11.99 -22.79 -14.73
C PRO A 623 12.60 -22.86 -16.13
N LEU A 624 13.73 -22.16 -16.39
CA LEU A 624 14.40 -22.17 -17.69
C LEU A 624 15.92 -22.11 -17.49
N ALA A 625 16.62 -23.16 -17.94
CA ALA A 625 18.06 -23.24 -17.80
C ALA A 625 18.71 -24.01 -18.98
N VAL A 626 19.93 -23.63 -19.30
CA VAL A 626 20.82 -24.51 -20.11
C VAL A 626 21.52 -25.48 -19.19
N VAL A 627 21.48 -26.77 -19.57
CA VAL A 627 22.16 -27.84 -18.83
C VAL A 627 23.10 -28.59 -19.79
N HIS A 628 24.39 -28.59 -19.46
CA HIS A 628 25.39 -29.36 -20.19
C HIS A 628 25.50 -30.75 -19.57
N LYS A 629 25.09 -31.79 -20.31
CA LYS A 629 25.13 -33.16 -19.84
C LYS A 629 25.69 -34.11 -20.93
N GLY A 630 26.77 -34.78 -20.60
CA GLY A 630 27.49 -35.58 -21.59
C GLY A 630 28.01 -34.73 -22.76
N LYS A 631 27.60 -35.06 -23.98
CA LYS A 631 27.92 -34.27 -25.20
C LYS A 631 26.82 -33.29 -25.60
N ALA A 632 25.70 -33.27 -24.87
CA ALA A 632 24.52 -32.45 -25.21
C ALA A 632 24.50 -31.09 -24.51
N THR A 633 23.89 -30.11 -25.20
CA THR A 633 23.42 -28.87 -24.63
C THR A 633 21.89 -28.93 -24.58
N LEU A 634 21.35 -29.05 -23.40
CA LEU A 634 19.93 -29.23 -23.14
C LEU A 634 19.30 -27.94 -22.63
N LEU A 635 18.14 -27.59 -23.16
CA LEU A 635 17.35 -26.46 -22.67
C LEU A 635 16.18 -26.99 -21.84
N TYR A 636 16.33 -26.99 -20.54
CA TYR A 636 15.25 -27.33 -19.60
C TYR A 636 14.23 -26.23 -19.57
N CYS A 637 12.98 -26.50 -19.97
CA CYS A 637 11.90 -25.54 -20.09
C CYS A 637 10.67 -26.01 -19.31
N GLY A 638 10.41 -25.37 -18.19
CA GLY A 638 9.28 -25.65 -17.30
C GLY A 638 7.98 -24.98 -17.68
N PHE A 639 7.98 -24.13 -18.71
CA PHE A 639 6.78 -23.44 -19.17
C PHE A 639 5.82 -24.40 -19.90
N ASP A 640 4.51 -24.12 -19.76
CA ASP A 640 3.52 -24.67 -20.65
C ASP A 640 3.56 -23.89 -21.98
N LEU A 641 4.03 -24.56 -23.03
CA LEU A 641 4.13 -23.98 -24.37
C LEU A 641 2.95 -24.36 -25.27
N THR A 642 1.86 -24.92 -24.73
CA THR A 642 0.67 -25.32 -25.48
C THR A 642 -0.31 -24.17 -25.76
N PRO A 643 -0.48 -23.15 -24.90
CA PRO A 643 -1.39 -22.03 -25.17
C PRO A 643 -0.95 -21.21 -26.39
N ASP A 644 -1.90 -20.93 -27.28
CA ASP A 644 -1.62 -20.11 -28.48
C ASP A 644 -1.75 -18.59 -28.16
N THR A 645 -0.81 -18.08 -27.34
CA THR A 645 -0.72 -16.66 -27.01
C THR A 645 0.47 -16.01 -27.72
N PRO A 646 0.43 -14.67 -27.97
CA PRO A 646 1.55 -13.97 -28.60
C PRO A 646 2.87 -14.15 -27.85
N ALA A 647 2.83 -14.14 -26.50
CA ALA A 647 4.02 -14.34 -25.67
C ALA A 647 4.59 -15.77 -25.80
N VAL A 648 3.74 -16.81 -25.82
CA VAL A 648 4.16 -18.20 -25.99
C VAL A 648 4.75 -18.42 -27.40
N ARG A 649 4.11 -17.92 -28.46
CA ARG A 649 4.62 -18.00 -29.84
C ARG A 649 6.00 -17.35 -29.97
N GLN A 650 6.16 -16.15 -29.43
CA GLN A 650 7.45 -15.45 -29.47
C GLN A 650 8.53 -16.18 -28.66
N LEU A 651 8.17 -16.70 -27.48
CA LEU A 651 9.13 -17.49 -26.68
C LEU A 651 9.57 -18.75 -27.43
N LYS A 652 8.63 -19.51 -28.01
CA LYS A 652 8.95 -20.69 -28.85
C LYS A 652 9.89 -20.34 -29.99
N ASN A 653 9.66 -19.21 -30.67
CA ASN A 653 10.52 -18.75 -31.74
C ASN A 653 11.95 -18.47 -31.23
N SER A 654 12.09 -17.75 -30.12
CA SER A 654 13.38 -17.44 -29.49
C SER A 654 14.14 -18.72 -29.08
N LEU A 655 13.45 -19.65 -28.39
CA LEU A 655 14.01 -20.93 -27.98
C LEU A 655 14.42 -21.79 -29.19
N GLY A 656 13.62 -21.77 -30.27
CA GLY A 656 13.90 -22.51 -31.52
C GLY A 656 15.14 -21.99 -32.24
N CYS A 657 15.33 -20.66 -32.29
CA CYS A 657 16.55 -20.06 -32.84
C CYS A 657 17.79 -20.46 -32.06
N PHE A 658 17.72 -20.45 -30.73
CA PHE A 658 18.81 -20.91 -29.86
C PHE A 658 19.14 -22.41 -30.09
N LEU A 659 18.11 -23.26 -30.10
CA LEU A 659 18.30 -24.71 -30.27
C LEU A 659 18.83 -25.09 -31.67
N SER A 660 18.49 -24.34 -32.71
CA SER A 660 18.99 -24.54 -34.06
C SER A 660 20.41 -24.00 -34.29
N GLY A 661 21.00 -23.29 -33.31
CA GLY A 661 22.32 -22.68 -33.43
C GLY A 661 22.38 -21.47 -34.35
N LYS A 662 21.24 -20.81 -34.60
CA LYS A 662 21.18 -19.60 -35.40
C LYS A 662 21.57 -18.32 -34.62
N VAL A 663 21.65 -18.46 -33.30
CA VAL A 663 22.06 -17.43 -32.32
C VAL A 663 22.98 -18.02 -31.29
#